data_47f07404290fcdef0f111a228813dbd7
#
_entry.id   47f07404290fcdef0f111a228813dbd7
#
_cell.length_a   1.000
_cell.length_b   1.000
_cell.length_c   1.000
_cell.angle_alpha   90.00
_cell.angle_beta   90.00
_cell.angle_gamma   90.00
#
_symmetry.space_group_name_H-M   'P 1'
#
loop_
_entity.id
_entity.type
_entity.pdbx_description
1 polymer ?
#
loop_
_entity_poly.entity_id
_entity_poly.type
_entity_poly.pdbx_seq_one_letter_code
_entity_poly.pdbx_strand_id
1 'polypeptide(L)'
;MSRTPLALFDARLAVPALGDAFRKLHPRVQLRSPVMFVVYAGSIATTLLAAMAAAGGGNAGFTAAIAVWLWFTVLFANFAEALAEGRSKAQAASLRALKTTVTAKNLATPAYGTPWLPVPASDLRKGMTVLVEAGDVVPADGEVIEGAASVDESAITGESAPVIRESGGDFSAVTGGTRVLSDWLVVRIAVNPGEAFIDRMIAMVEGASRKKTPNEIALTILLVALTIVFLVVTVTLLPFSLFAVKAAGSGTPVSMTVLIALLVCLIPTTIGGLLSAIGVAGMSRMMAANVIATSGRAVEAAGDVDVLLLDKTGTITHGNRQAAAFLPAPGVTEEQLARSARLASLADETPEGRSIVVLARQRDPAGQRIDEKEHQLALADGGDEISFVAFTAQTRMSGADIGGRQVRKGAADTMRKYVEGQGGRWPAEVARLADDAARRGSTPLVVVDDGRAMGVVELKDIVKAGIRERFAQLRQMGIRTVMITGDNRLTAAAIAAEAGVDDFLAEATPEDKLKLIRGQQAEGRLVAMTGDGTNDAPALAQADVAVAMNTGTQAAKEAGNMVDLDSNPTKLLEIVEIGKQMLMTRGALTTFSIANDVAKYFAIIPAAFTGTYPALGALNVMHLASPDSAILSAVIFNALIIVFLIPLALRGVKYRALGAAVLLRRNLLVYGLGGLVLPFAGIKLIDMALAALNLA
;
A
#
# COMPACT_ATOMS: atom_id res chain seq x y z
N MET A 1 11.92 -15.49 -4.72
CA MET A 1 12.91 -15.33 -3.63
C MET A 1 12.22 -14.67 -2.45
N SER A 2 12.01 -15.37 -1.34
CA SER A 2 11.44 -14.77 -0.13
C SER A 2 12.40 -13.68 0.39
N ARG A 3 11.98 -12.43 0.30
CA ARG A 3 12.73 -11.30 0.88
C ARG A 3 12.71 -11.47 2.41
N THR A 4 13.81 -11.92 3.00
CA THR A 4 13.98 -11.88 4.45
C THR A 4 13.86 -10.43 4.91
N PRO A 5 12.91 -10.09 5.81
CA PRO A 5 12.78 -8.73 6.30
C PRO A 5 14.07 -8.31 6.99
N LEU A 6 14.72 -7.24 6.53
CA LEU A 6 15.91 -6.66 7.14
C LEU A 6 15.67 -6.42 8.63
N ALA A 7 16.58 -6.90 9.48
CA ALA A 7 16.51 -6.65 10.92
C ALA A 7 16.45 -5.14 11.20
N LEU A 8 15.78 -4.74 12.29
CA LEU A 8 15.58 -3.31 12.62
C LEU A 8 16.89 -2.53 12.71
N PHE A 9 17.93 -3.16 13.22
CA PHE A 9 19.28 -2.63 13.40
C PHE A 9 20.30 -3.41 12.55
N ASP A 10 19.98 -3.66 11.26
CA ASP A 10 20.99 -4.19 10.34
C ASP A 10 22.13 -3.17 10.21
N ALA A 11 23.37 -3.62 10.40
CA ALA A 11 24.55 -2.76 10.32
C ALA A 11 24.63 -1.99 8.98
N ARG A 12 24.15 -2.60 7.89
CA ARG A 12 24.08 -1.98 6.56
C ARG A 12 23.17 -0.75 6.51
N LEU A 13 22.19 -0.65 7.41
CA LEU A 13 21.28 0.49 7.54
C LEU A 13 21.71 1.43 8.67
N ALA A 14 22.16 0.87 9.80
CA ALA A 14 22.49 1.66 10.98
C ALA A 14 23.76 2.51 10.81
N VAL A 15 24.80 1.97 10.15
CA VAL A 15 26.06 2.72 9.97
C VAL A 15 25.89 3.95 9.07
N PRO A 16 25.26 3.85 7.87
CA PRO A 16 24.95 5.04 7.07
C PRO A 16 24.00 6.02 7.78
N ALA A 17 23.00 5.52 8.52
CA ALA A 17 22.07 6.35 9.27
C ALA A 17 22.77 7.18 10.37
N LEU A 18 23.81 6.64 10.98
CA LEU A 18 24.63 7.37 11.94
C LEU A 18 25.36 8.55 11.27
N GLY A 19 25.96 8.34 10.11
CA GLY A 19 26.58 9.42 9.32
C GLY A 19 25.58 10.49 8.89
N ASP A 20 24.39 10.07 8.46
CA ASP A 20 23.32 11.00 8.07
C ASP A 20 22.75 11.76 9.28
N ALA A 21 22.73 11.17 10.49
CA ALA A 21 22.34 11.87 11.72
C ALA A 21 23.22 13.10 12.01
N PHE A 22 24.53 12.97 11.78
CA PHE A 22 25.44 14.12 11.89
C PHE A 22 25.25 15.15 10.77
N ARG A 23 25.02 14.73 9.52
CA ARG A 23 24.72 15.66 8.41
C ARG A 23 23.45 16.47 8.65
N LYS A 24 22.45 15.84 9.30
CA LYS A 24 21.18 16.48 9.68
C LYS A 24 21.33 17.55 10.78
N LEU A 25 22.48 17.70 11.43
CA LEU A 25 22.74 18.83 12.35
C LEU A 25 22.82 20.18 11.66
N HIS A 26 22.78 20.25 10.34
CA HIS A 26 22.75 21.50 9.60
C HIS A 26 21.53 22.36 9.99
N PRO A 27 21.68 23.66 10.36
CA PRO A 27 20.60 24.49 10.90
C PRO A 27 19.33 24.53 10.06
N ARG A 28 19.48 24.57 8.71
CA ARG A 28 18.32 24.57 7.79
C ARG A 28 17.49 23.29 7.88
N VAL A 29 18.10 22.17 8.25
CA VAL A 29 17.38 20.89 8.43
C VAL A 29 16.64 20.94 9.77
N GLN A 30 17.30 21.38 10.83
CA GLN A 30 16.73 21.47 12.17
C GLN A 30 15.52 22.42 12.21
N LEU A 31 15.51 23.52 11.48
CA LEU A 31 14.39 24.46 11.36
C LEU A 31 13.09 23.84 10.84
N ARG A 32 13.16 22.67 10.17
CA ARG A 32 11.96 21.96 9.69
C ARG A 32 11.13 21.36 10.84
N SER A 33 11.76 21.12 12.00
CA SER A 33 11.11 20.63 13.22
C SER A 33 11.30 21.65 14.34
N PRO A 34 10.31 22.52 14.64
CA PRO A 34 10.44 23.59 15.63
C PRO A 34 10.86 23.09 17.01
N VAL A 35 10.31 21.97 17.46
CA VAL A 35 10.68 21.33 18.73
C VAL A 35 12.15 20.97 18.76
N MET A 36 12.64 20.25 17.75
CA MET A 36 14.05 19.83 17.69
C MET A 36 14.99 21.02 17.49
N PHE A 37 14.54 22.08 16.82
CA PHE A 37 15.31 23.30 16.68
C PHE A 37 15.57 23.99 18.04
N VAL A 38 14.58 23.99 18.93
CA VAL A 38 14.77 24.54 20.30
C VAL A 38 15.78 23.70 21.09
N VAL A 39 15.73 22.38 20.98
CA VAL A 39 16.72 21.49 21.60
C VAL A 39 18.12 21.74 21.02
N TYR A 40 18.23 21.87 19.70
CA TYR A 40 19.46 22.17 19.00
C TYR A 40 20.06 23.52 19.43
N ALA A 41 19.24 24.57 19.51
CA ALA A 41 19.66 25.87 20.01
C ALA A 41 20.08 25.81 21.49
N GLY A 42 19.33 25.06 22.30
CA GLY A 42 19.70 24.76 23.69
C GLY A 42 21.02 24.02 23.82
N SER A 43 21.31 23.05 22.93
CA SER A 43 22.59 22.33 22.91
C SER A 43 23.77 23.28 22.64
N ILE A 44 23.62 24.19 21.70
CA ILE A 44 24.62 25.20 21.38
C ILE A 44 24.82 26.15 22.60
N ALA A 45 23.73 26.65 23.14
CA ALA A 45 23.78 27.58 24.28
C ALA A 45 24.44 26.95 25.52
N THR A 46 24.09 25.71 25.86
CA THR A 46 24.71 24.98 26.97
C THR A 46 26.17 24.66 26.73
N THR A 47 26.57 24.37 25.47
CA THR A 47 27.99 24.19 25.12
C THR A 47 28.79 25.47 25.35
N LEU A 48 28.24 26.64 24.97
CA LEU A 48 28.87 27.93 25.23
C LEU A 48 28.94 28.22 26.71
N LEU A 49 27.86 27.97 27.47
CA LEU A 49 27.85 28.10 28.92
C LEU A 49 28.86 27.19 29.61
N ALA A 50 29.04 25.95 29.15
CA ALA A 50 30.05 25.03 29.67
C ALA A 50 31.47 25.55 29.44
N ALA A 51 31.77 26.10 28.25
CA ALA A 51 33.04 26.72 27.94
C ALA A 51 33.31 27.97 28.83
N MET A 52 32.29 28.82 29.04
CA MET A 52 32.38 29.96 29.94
C MET A 52 32.59 29.53 31.39
N ALA A 53 31.88 28.51 31.88
CA ALA A 53 32.04 27.99 33.23
C ALA A 53 33.43 27.37 33.44
N ALA A 54 34.02 26.72 32.44
CA ALA A 54 35.38 26.20 32.50
C ALA A 54 36.44 27.32 32.59
N ALA A 55 36.21 28.47 31.93
CA ALA A 55 37.10 29.62 32.00
C ALA A 55 36.92 30.44 33.26
N GLY A 56 35.71 30.49 33.85
CA GLY A 56 35.33 31.36 34.97
C GLY A 56 35.20 30.69 36.33
N GLY A 57 35.54 29.38 36.48
CA GLY A 57 35.50 28.65 37.77
C GLY A 57 34.10 28.22 38.24
N GLY A 58 33.12 28.16 37.33
CA GLY A 58 31.77 27.63 37.62
C GLY A 58 31.70 26.10 37.61
N ASN A 59 30.48 25.54 37.84
CA ASN A 59 30.24 24.10 37.72
C ASN A 59 30.28 23.64 36.24
N ALA A 60 31.48 23.62 35.67
CA ALA A 60 31.73 23.24 34.27
C ALA A 60 31.33 21.79 33.96
N GLY A 61 31.54 20.87 34.90
CA GLY A 61 31.27 19.43 34.72
C GLY A 61 29.77 19.17 34.54
N PHE A 62 28.94 19.70 35.41
CA PHE A 62 27.47 19.59 35.29
C PHE A 62 26.94 20.20 33.99
N THR A 63 27.39 21.44 33.65
CA THR A 63 26.92 22.15 32.44
C THR A 63 27.37 21.40 31.16
N ALA A 64 28.61 20.85 31.15
CA ALA A 64 29.10 20.02 30.04
C ALA A 64 28.31 18.72 29.92
N ALA A 65 27.98 18.04 31.03
CA ALA A 65 27.17 16.83 31.00
C ALA A 65 25.78 17.09 30.40
N ILE A 66 25.12 18.18 30.82
CA ILE A 66 23.83 18.61 30.21
C ILE A 66 24.01 18.85 28.72
N ALA A 67 25.04 19.62 28.28
CA ALA A 67 25.28 19.90 26.87
C ALA A 67 25.44 18.61 26.05
N VAL A 68 26.24 17.65 26.53
CA VAL A 68 26.48 16.36 25.87
C VAL A 68 25.15 15.58 25.67
N TRP A 69 24.31 15.51 26.71
CA TRP A 69 23.06 14.77 26.62
C TRP A 69 22.00 15.50 25.77
N LEU A 70 22.02 16.84 25.70
CA LEU A 70 21.19 17.57 24.74
C LEU A 70 21.62 17.28 23.29
N TRP A 71 22.92 17.22 23.01
CA TRP A 71 23.43 16.80 21.69
C TRP A 71 23.03 15.37 21.37
N PHE A 72 23.11 14.44 22.33
CA PHE A 72 22.60 13.08 22.11
C PHE A 72 21.10 13.06 21.82
N THR A 73 20.29 13.90 22.47
CA THR A 73 18.86 14.00 22.18
C THR A 73 18.60 14.40 20.72
N VAL A 74 19.32 15.38 20.19
CA VAL A 74 19.22 15.79 18.77
C VAL A 74 19.72 14.67 17.84
N LEU A 75 20.86 14.06 18.17
CA LEU A 75 21.44 12.99 17.36
C LEU A 75 20.55 11.74 17.32
N PHE A 76 19.93 11.35 18.43
CA PHE A 76 19.04 10.20 18.47
C PHE A 76 17.76 10.43 17.65
N ALA A 77 17.21 11.65 17.72
CA ALA A 77 16.06 12.02 16.87
C ALA A 77 16.42 12.00 15.38
N ASN A 78 17.55 12.60 15.01
CA ASN A 78 18.07 12.58 13.64
C ASN A 78 18.37 11.15 13.17
N PHE A 79 18.92 10.31 14.04
CA PHE A 79 19.22 8.89 13.75
C PHE A 79 17.94 8.10 13.49
N ALA A 80 16.87 8.31 14.28
CA ALA A 80 15.59 7.65 14.08
C ALA A 80 15.01 7.97 12.69
N GLU A 81 15.06 9.24 12.30
CA GLU A 81 14.61 9.69 10.98
C GLU A 81 15.50 9.14 9.86
N ALA A 82 16.83 9.22 10.00
CA ALA A 82 17.78 8.69 9.02
C ALA A 82 17.65 7.16 8.84
N LEU A 83 17.40 6.42 9.91
CA LEU A 83 17.18 4.98 9.85
C LEU A 83 15.89 4.63 9.10
N ALA A 84 14.82 5.39 9.32
CA ALA A 84 13.57 5.24 8.57
C ALA A 84 13.77 5.54 7.08
N GLU A 85 14.44 6.65 6.73
CA GLU A 85 14.78 7.03 5.34
C GLU A 85 15.71 6.02 4.67
N GLY A 86 16.70 5.48 5.41
CA GLY A 86 17.64 4.47 4.91
C GLY A 86 16.93 3.20 4.43
N ARG A 87 15.87 2.78 5.13
CA ARG A 87 15.02 1.67 4.70
C ARG A 87 14.31 1.96 3.39
N SER A 88 13.72 3.14 3.27
CA SER A 88 13.07 3.57 2.04
C SER A 88 14.08 3.66 0.87
N LYS A 89 15.26 4.22 1.12
CA LYS A 89 16.34 4.27 0.10
C LYS A 89 16.82 2.88 -0.34
N ALA A 90 16.94 1.92 0.59
CA ALA A 90 17.30 0.55 0.26
C ALA A 90 16.24 -0.14 -0.62
N GLN A 91 14.96 0.13 -0.38
CA GLN A 91 13.87 -0.35 -1.23
C GLN A 91 13.92 0.32 -2.63
N ALA A 92 14.17 1.63 -2.71
CA ALA A 92 14.39 2.34 -3.98
C ALA A 92 15.58 1.78 -4.77
N ALA A 93 16.69 1.49 -4.10
CA ALA A 93 17.87 0.89 -4.73
C ALA A 93 17.56 -0.49 -5.33
N SER A 94 16.74 -1.31 -4.66
CA SER A 94 16.28 -2.59 -5.21
C SER A 94 15.43 -2.42 -6.46
N LEU A 95 14.59 -1.39 -6.51
CA LEU A 95 13.80 -1.05 -7.70
C LEU A 95 14.68 -0.52 -8.85
N ARG A 96 15.69 0.30 -8.54
CA ARG A 96 16.67 0.75 -9.56
C ARG A 96 17.45 -0.40 -10.18
N ALA A 97 17.78 -1.42 -9.40
CA ALA A 97 18.48 -2.60 -9.90
C ALA A 97 17.66 -3.39 -10.93
N LEU A 98 16.33 -3.23 -10.96
CA LEU A 98 15.45 -3.81 -11.97
C LEU A 98 15.50 -3.03 -13.29
N LYS A 99 16.01 -1.78 -13.27
CA LYS A 99 16.15 -0.94 -14.47
C LYS A 99 17.38 -1.37 -15.25
N THR A 100 17.22 -2.38 -16.12
CA THR A 100 18.27 -2.84 -17.03
C THR A 100 18.41 -1.89 -18.22
N THR A 101 19.63 -1.74 -18.75
CA THR A 101 19.87 -1.03 -20.01
C THR A 101 19.39 -1.93 -21.14
N VAL A 102 18.18 -1.70 -21.63
CA VAL A 102 17.56 -2.48 -22.70
C VAL A 102 17.67 -1.75 -24.02
N THR A 103 17.97 -2.47 -25.10
CA THR A 103 17.86 -1.96 -26.47
C THR A 103 16.48 -2.34 -27.01
N ALA A 104 15.72 -1.34 -27.43
CA ALA A 104 14.38 -1.51 -27.98
C ALA A 104 14.42 -1.67 -29.49
N LYS A 105 13.53 -2.49 -30.04
CA LYS A 105 13.30 -2.66 -31.48
C LYS A 105 12.26 -1.63 -31.93
N ASN A 106 12.70 -0.41 -32.29
CA ASN A 106 11.80 0.66 -32.72
C ASN A 106 11.29 0.42 -34.14
N LEU A 107 9.97 0.33 -34.30
CA LEU A 107 9.32 0.09 -35.58
C LEU A 107 9.14 1.39 -36.38
N ALA A 108 9.40 1.31 -37.69
CA ALA A 108 9.15 2.45 -38.61
C ALA A 108 7.66 2.70 -38.82
N THR A 109 6.84 1.62 -38.83
CA THR A 109 5.38 1.65 -38.90
C THR A 109 4.81 0.76 -37.77
N PRO A 110 3.67 1.11 -37.19
CA PRO A 110 3.12 0.40 -36.03
C PRO A 110 2.39 -0.91 -36.44
N ALA A 111 3.17 -1.86 -37.02
CA ALA A 111 2.65 -3.17 -37.42
C ALA A 111 3.73 -4.25 -37.32
N TYR A 112 3.33 -5.46 -36.94
CA TYR A 112 4.21 -6.62 -36.90
C TYR A 112 4.81 -6.94 -38.28
N GLY A 113 6.06 -7.40 -38.29
CA GLY A 113 6.78 -7.75 -39.53
C GLY A 113 7.39 -6.56 -40.27
N THR A 114 7.27 -5.34 -39.75
CA THR A 114 7.94 -4.16 -40.34
C THR A 114 9.40 -4.05 -39.90
N PRO A 115 10.29 -3.45 -40.71
CA PRO A 115 11.68 -3.21 -40.30
C PRO A 115 11.76 -2.39 -39.02
N TRP A 116 12.69 -2.75 -38.15
CA TRP A 116 12.94 -2.05 -36.91
C TRP A 116 14.40 -1.57 -36.82
N LEU A 117 14.63 -0.53 -36.02
CA LEU A 117 15.94 0.00 -35.69
C LEU A 117 16.21 -0.17 -34.19
N PRO A 118 17.43 -0.59 -33.79
CA PRO A 118 17.80 -0.67 -32.40
C PRO A 118 17.97 0.75 -31.82
N VAL A 119 17.21 1.03 -30.73
CA VAL A 119 17.25 2.30 -30.01
C VAL A 119 17.42 2.01 -28.52
N PRO A 120 18.33 2.70 -27.80
CA PRO A 120 18.39 2.59 -26.34
C PRO A 120 17.05 2.93 -25.70
N ALA A 121 16.62 2.17 -24.70
CA ALA A 121 15.34 2.45 -23.99
C ALA A 121 15.30 3.86 -23.39
N SER A 122 16.45 4.44 -23.03
CA SER A 122 16.57 5.83 -22.55
C SER A 122 16.16 6.89 -23.59
N ASP A 123 16.19 6.54 -24.86
CA ASP A 123 15.94 7.47 -25.97
C ASP A 123 14.52 7.35 -26.51
N LEU A 124 13.75 6.37 -26.01
CA LEU A 124 12.35 6.23 -26.36
C LEU A 124 11.54 7.44 -25.87
N ARG A 125 10.55 7.83 -26.67
CA ARG A 125 9.64 8.93 -26.38
C ARG A 125 8.20 8.46 -26.51
N LYS A 126 7.30 9.14 -25.82
CA LYS A 126 5.85 8.91 -25.91
C LYS A 126 5.39 8.95 -27.37
N GLY A 127 4.63 7.91 -27.78
CA GLY A 127 4.12 7.75 -29.13
C GLY A 127 4.98 6.91 -30.05
N MET A 128 6.24 6.62 -29.71
CA MET A 128 7.09 5.66 -30.46
C MET A 128 6.52 4.25 -30.33
N THR A 129 6.74 3.42 -31.33
CA THR A 129 6.24 2.05 -31.37
C THR A 129 7.39 1.05 -31.40
N VAL A 130 7.36 0.05 -30.53
CA VAL A 130 8.40 -0.96 -30.38
C VAL A 130 7.84 -2.36 -30.53
N LEU A 131 8.64 -3.25 -31.08
CA LEU A 131 8.37 -4.71 -31.10
C LEU A 131 9.05 -5.35 -29.89
N VAL A 132 8.29 -6.19 -29.17
CA VAL A 132 8.79 -7.00 -28.04
C VAL A 132 8.41 -8.45 -28.30
N GLU A 133 9.39 -9.33 -28.41
CA GLU A 133 9.20 -10.75 -28.71
C GLU A 133 9.55 -11.62 -27.51
N ALA A 134 9.21 -12.91 -27.58
CA ALA A 134 9.53 -13.87 -26.53
C ALA A 134 11.00 -13.84 -26.12
N GLY A 135 11.27 -13.66 -24.83
CA GLY A 135 12.60 -13.48 -24.24
C GLY A 135 13.04 -12.03 -24.09
N ASP A 136 12.42 -11.08 -24.79
CA ASP A 136 12.72 -9.65 -24.66
C ASP A 136 12.16 -9.08 -23.35
N VAL A 137 12.78 -8.01 -22.89
CA VAL A 137 12.30 -7.16 -21.80
C VAL A 137 11.54 -5.97 -22.39
N VAL A 138 10.36 -5.68 -21.89
CA VAL A 138 9.57 -4.50 -22.25
C VAL A 138 10.41 -3.25 -21.93
N PRO A 139 10.74 -2.39 -22.90
CA PRO A 139 11.75 -1.33 -22.71
C PRO A 139 11.23 -0.12 -21.92
N ALA A 140 9.92 0.16 -21.97
CA ALA A 140 9.27 1.25 -21.27
C ALA A 140 7.76 0.97 -21.12
N ASP A 141 7.08 1.73 -20.28
CA ASP A 141 5.63 1.60 -20.12
C ASP A 141 4.91 1.97 -21.42
N GLY A 142 3.90 1.18 -21.77
CA GLY A 142 3.18 1.37 -23.01
C GLY A 142 1.85 0.66 -23.07
N GLU A 143 1.23 0.76 -24.23
CA GLU A 143 -0.02 0.12 -24.57
C GLU A 143 0.20 -0.83 -25.75
N VAL A 144 -0.26 -2.06 -25.61
CA VAL A 144 -0.25 -3.06 -26.69
C VAL A 144 -1.26 -2.65 -27.76
N ILE A 145 -0.77 -2.40 -28.96
CA ILE A 145 -1.62 -2.03 -30.11
C ILE A 145 -1.85 -3.17 -31.09
N GLU A 146 -0.99 -4.19 -31.04
CA GLU A 146 -1.11 -5.38 -31.87
C GLU A 146 -0.43 -6.57 -31.17
N GLY A 147 -0.99 -7.78 -31.31
CA GLY A 147 -0.47 -9.02 -30.74
C GLY A 147 -1.07 -9.37 -29.38
N ALA A 148 -0.70 -10.57 -28.91
CA ALA A 148 -1.00 -11.07 -27.57
C ALA A 148 0.15 -11.94 -27.10
N ALA A 149 0.57 -11.77 -25.84
CA ALA A 149 1.71 -12.50 -25.30
C ALA A 149 1.57 -12.76 -23.81
N SER A 150 2.23 -13.81 -23.34
CA SER A 150 2.41 -14.08 -21.91
C SER A 150 3.58 -13.27 -21.38
N VAL A 151 3.37 -12.48 -20.35
CA VAL A 151 4.36 -11.57 -19.76
C VAL A 151 4.63 -11.95 -18.32
N ASP A 152 5.90 -12.10 -17.96
CA ASP A 152 6.37 -12.26 -16.58
C ASP A 152 6.55 -10.87 -15.94
N GLU A 153 5.68 -10.57 -15.00
CA GLU A 153 5.71 -9.33 -14.24
C GLU A 153 6.31 -9.52 -12.84
N SER A 154 6.83 -10.71 -12.53
CA SER A 154 7.33 -11.08 -11.19
C SER A 154 8.41 -10.15 -10.66
N ALA A 155 9.20 -9.53 -11.54
CA ALA A 155 10.21 -8.55 -11.17
C ALA A 155 9.60 -7.29 -10.51
N ILE A 156 8.35 -6.95 -10.86
CA ILE A 156 7.63 -5.77 -10.37
C ILE A 156 6.62 -6.17 -9.31
N THR A 157 5.78 -7.17 -9.61
CA THR A 157 4.68 -7.62 -8.75
C THR A 157 5.13 -8.58 -7.65
N GLY A 158 6.20 -9.32 -7.87
CA GLY A 158 6.63 -10.44 -7.02
C GLY A 158 5.83 -11.73 -7.24
N GLU A 159 4.79 -11.72 -8.07
CA GLU A 159 4.00 -12.90 -8.41
C GLU A 159 4.65 -13.69 -9.55
N SER A 160 4.74 -15.03 -9.40
CA SER A 160 5.38 -15.90 -10.38
C SER A 160 4.46 -16.32 -11.52
N ALA A 161 3.15 -16.03 -11.45
CA ALA A 161 2.21 -16.40 -12.48
C ALA A 161 2.28 -15.38 -13.64
N PRO A 162 2.51 -15.83 -14.89
CA PRO A 162 2.52 -14.93 -16.03
C PRO A 162 1.13 -14.35 -16.30
N VAL A 163 1.09 -13.09 -16.78
CA VAL A 163 -0.13 -12.38 -17.17
C VAL A 163 -0.20 -12.31 -18.69
N ILE A 164 -1.40 -12.56 -19.27
CA ILE A 164 -1.61 -12.35 -20.70
C ILE A 164 -1.83 -10.87 -20.95
N ARG A 165 -1.07 -10.30 -21.88
CA ARG A 165 -1.23 -8.94 -22.38
C ARG A 165 -1.62 -8.99 -23.85
N GLU A 166 -2.62 -8.21 -24.24
CA GLU A 166 -3.18 -8.23 -25.58
C GLU A 166 -3.63 -6.84 -26.05
N SER A 167 -3.79 -6.68 -27.35
CA SER A 167 -4.28 -5.43 -27.92
C SER A 167 -5.76 -5.21 -27.63
N GLY A 168 -6.09 -4.01 -27.19
CA GLY A 168 -7.47 -3.59 -26.88
C GLY A 168 -7.95 -4.05 -25.51
N GLY A 169 -8.85 -3.28 -24.91
CA GLY A 169 -9.41 -3.55 -23.60
C GLY A 169 -8.46 -3.26 -22.42
N ASP A 170 -8.78 -3.83 -21.27
CA ASP A 170 -8.13 -3.53 -19.99
C ASP A 170 -6.77 -4.22 -19.81
N PHE A 171 -6.44 -5.23 -20.64
CA PHE A 171 -5.18 -5.96 -20.59
C PHE A 171 -4.10 -5.43 -21.54
N SER A 172 -4.34 -4.27 -22.17
CA SER A 172 -3.41 -3.69 -23.14
C SER A 172 -2.20 -2.96 -22.51
N ALA A 173 -2.24 -2.63 -21.23
CA ALA A 173 -1.14 -1.92 -20.57
C ALA A 173 0.03 -2.85 -20.24
N VAL A 174 1.26 -2.46 -20.61
CA VAL A 174 2.50 -3.15 -20.25
C VAL A 174 3.43 -2.21 -19.50
N THR A 175 4.20 -2.79 -18.58
CA THR A 175 5.13 -2.03 -17.72
C THR A 175 6.59 -2.32 -18.11
N GLY A 176 7.39 -1.28 -18.24
CA GLY A 176 8.80 -1.41 -18.55
C GLY A 176 9.55 -2.23 -17.50
N GLY A 177 10.45 -3.12 -17.95
CA GLY A 177 11.19 -4.04 -17.08
C GLY A 177 10.57 -5.42 -16.89
N THR A 178 9.34 -5.65 -17.38
CA THR A 178 8.70 -6.97 -17.44
C THR A 178 9.25 -7.77 -18.63
N ARG A 179 9.12 -9.10 -18.62
CA ARG A 179 9.67 -9.98 -19.66
C ARG A 179 8.58 -10.71 -20.40
N VAL A 180 8.61 -10.66 -21.73
CA VAL A 180 7.73 -11.45 -22.58
C VAL A 180 8.21 -12.93 -22.60
N LEU A 181 7.32 -13.87 -22.31
CA LEU A 181 7.62 -15.30 -22.23
C LEU A 181 7.25 -16.06 -23.49
N SER A 182 6.15 -15.69 -24.16
CA SER A 182 5.68 -16.30 -25.40
C SER A 182 5.23 -15.22 -26.36
N ASP A 183 5.21 -15.54 -27.64
CA ASP A 183 4.66 -14.71 -28.73
C ASP A 183 5.31 -13.34 -28.85
N TRP A 184 4.56 -12.33 -29.26
CA TRP A 184 5.06 -10.99 -29.53
C TRP A 184 4.01 -9.92 -29.25
N LEU A 185 4.49 -8.70 -28.98
CA LEU A 185 3.66 -7.51 -28.76
C LEU A 185 4.22 -6.33 -29.58
N VAL A 186 3.36 -5.61 -30.25
CA VAL A 186 3.66 -4.25 -30.74
C VAL A 186 3.14 -3.26 -29.71
N VAL A 187 4.05 -2.53 -29.08
CA VAL A 187 3.77 -1.63 -27.95
C VAL A 187 3.98 -0.20 -28.37
N ARG A 188 2.98 0.65 -28.17
CA ARG A 188 3.10 2.10 -28.25
C ARG A 188 3.54 2.64 -26.91
N ILE A 189 4.68 3.34 -26.87
CA ILE A 189 5.22 3.93 -25.65
C ILE A 189 4.29 5.02 -25.13
N ALA A 190 3.90 4.96 -23.86
CA ALA A 190 2.96 5.87 -23.23
C ALA A 190 3.63 7.01 -22.45
N VAL A 191 4.92 6.88 -22.11
CA VAL A 191 5.66 7.78 -21.20
C VAL A 191 6.96 8.26 -21.80
N ASN A 192 7.46 9.41 -21.32
CA ASN A 192 8.83 9.87 -21.62
C ASN A 192 9.83 9.30 -20.60
N PRO A 193 11.14 9.33 -20.89
CA PRO A 193 12.17 8.95 -19.92
C PRO A 193 12.07 9.76 -18.62
N GLY A 194 12.10 9.06 -17.48
CA GLY A 194 11.92 9.66 -16.17
C GLY A 194 10.46 9.70 -15.69
N GLU A 195 9.50 9.41 -16.56
CA GLU A 195 8.07 9.37 -16.23
C GLU A 195 7.53 7.93 -16.11
N ALA A 196 8.36 6.91 -16.35
CA ALA A 196 7.96 5.53 -16.25
C ALA A 196 7.46 5.19 -14.83
N PHE A 197 6.59 4.19 -14.73
CA PHE A 197 6.03 3.72 -13.46
C PHE A 197 7.12 3.43 -12.42
N ILE A 198 8.20 2.75 -12.82
CA ILE A 198 9.36 2.49 -11.96
C ILE A 198 10.07 3.81 -11.55
N ASP A 199 10.21 4.77 -12.45
CA ASP A 199 10.83 6.08 -12.14
C ASP A 199 9.99 6.86 -11.11
N ARG A 200 8.68 6.86 -11.29
CA ARG A 200 7.74 7.46 -10.32
C ARG A 200 7.81 6.76 -8.96
N MET A 201 7.87 5.43 -8.95
CA MET A 201 8.07 4.65 -7.73
C MET A 201 9.35 5.05 -7.00
N ILE A 202 10.47 5.11 -7.71
CA ILE A 202 11.77 5.51 -7.15
C ILE A 202 11.69 6.92 -6.57
N ALA A 203 11.13 7.87 -7.32
CA ALA A 203 10.97 9.26 -6.88
C ALA A 203 10.10 9.39 -5.62
N MET A 204 9.01 8.63 -5.53
CA MET A 204 8.14 8.59 -4.35
C MET A 204 8.86 8.03 -3.11
N VAL A 205 9.65 6.98 -3.30
CA VAL A 205 10.42 6.34 -2.21
C VAL A 205 11.56 7.23 -1.73
N GLU A 206 12.21 7.97 -2.62
CA GLU A 206 13.31 8.88 -2.28
C GLU A 206 12.88 10.18 -1.61
N GLY A 207 11.57 10.41 -1.49
CA GLY A 207 11.04 11.52 -0.71
C GLY A 207 11.16 12.89 -1.39
N ALA A 208 11.26 12.93 -2.72
CA ALA A 208 11.41 14.18 -3.47
C ALA A 208 10.24 15.18 -3.30
N SER A 209 9.08 14.75 -2.77
CA SER A 209 7.94 15.64 -2.51
C SER A 209 7.03 15.19 -1.39
N ARG A 210 7.59 14.85 -0.20
CA ARG A 210 6.77 14.45 0.93
C ARG A 210 5.96 15.62 1.47
N LYS A 211 4.69 15.73 1.10
CA LYS A 211 3.73 16.63 1.73
C LYS A 211 3.33 16.07 3.11
N LYS A 212 3.35 16.95 4.14
CA LYS A 212 2.84 16.58 5.48
C LYS A 212 1.36 16.21 5.40
N THR A 213 0.96 15.20 6.17
CA THR A 213 -0.44 14.80 6.30
C THR A 213 -1.23 15.82 7.13
N PRO A 214 -2.58 15.87 7.03
CA PRO A 214 -3.40 16.74 7.85
C PRO A 214 -3.16 16.54 9.35
N ASN A 215 -3.05 15.30 9.82
CA ASN A 215 -2.76 14.98 11.21
C ASN A 215 -1.33 15.36 11.61
N GLU A 216 -0.34 15.24 10.71
CA GLU A 216 1.02 15.75 10.94
C GLU A 216 1.03 17.29 11.08
N ILE A 217 0.22 17.98 10.30
CA ILE A 217 0.06 19.44 10.38
C ILE A 217 -0.58 19.83 11.73
N ALA A 218 -1.70 19.20 12.08
CA ALA A 218 -2.41 19.45 13.33
C ALA A 218 -1.50 19.18 14.54
N LEU A 219 -0.78 18.06 14.55
CA LEU A 219 0.16 17.74 15.63
C LEU A 219 1.35 18.70 15.65
N THR A 220 1.85 19.14 14.50
CA THR A 220 2.91 20.16 14.42
C THR A 220 2.43 21.48 15.02
N ILE A 221 1.20 21.90 14.75
CA ILE A 221 0.60 23.13 15.33
C ILE A 221 0.53 23.01 16.86
N LEU A 222 0.03 21.87 17.37
CA LEU A 222 -0.01 21.61 18.81
C LEU A 222 1.39 21.67 19.44
N LEU A 223 2.37 21.02 18.83
CA LEU A 223 3.75 21.02 19.33
C LEU A 223 4.38 22.42 19.32
N VAL A 224 4.13 23.22 18.28
CA VAL A 224 4.59 24.61 18.20
C VAL A 224 3.94 25.46 19.29
N ALA A 225 2.62 25.33 19.48
CA ALA A 225 1.90 26.08 20.52
C ALA A 225 2.45 25.76 21.92
N LEU A 226 2.62 24.46 22.23
CA LEU A 226 3.23 24.05 23.51
C LEU A 226 4.66 24.55 23.65
N THR A 227 5.46 24.51 22.58
CA THR A 227 6.84 25.02 22.60
C THR A 227 6.89 26.52 22.93
N ILE A 228 6.00 27.30 22.31
CA ILE A 228 5.91 28.77 22.60
C ILE A 228 5.51 29.00 24.05
N VAL A 229 4.49 28.27 24.55
CA VAL A 229 4.06 28.42 25.96
C VAL A 229 5.20 28.08 26.91
N PHE A 230 5.89 26.97 26.72
CA PHE A 230 6.99 26.54 27.58
C PHE A 230 8.21 27.49 27.47
N LEU A 231 8.48 28.03 26.27
CA LEU A 231 9.53 29.02 26.10
C LEU A 231 9.22 30.30 26.91
N VAL A 232 7.98 30.83 26.82
CA VAL A 232 7.56 32.00 27.58
C VAL A 232 7.63 31.73 29.07
N VAL A 233 7.12 30.59 29.54
CA VAL A 233 7.20 30.19 30.95
C VAL A 233 8.65 30.14 31.43
N THR A 234 9.53 29.47 30.66
CA THR A 234 10.94 29.33 31.06
C THR A 234 11.67 30.68 31.11
N VAL A 235 11.44 31.56 30.14
CA VAL A 235 12.05 32.88 30.11
C VAL A 235 11.59 33.71 31.32
N THR A 236 10.29 33.63 31.68
CA THR A 236 9.75 34.37 32.82
C THR A 236 10.19 33.79 34.18
N LEU A 237 10.60 32.51 34.23
CA LEU A 237 11.10 31.88 35.47
C LEU A 237 12.40 32.53 35.98
N LEU A 238 13.24 33.07 35.11
CA LEU A 238 14.49 33.71 35.56
C LEU A 238 14.22 34.95 36.43
N PRO A 239 13.47 35.99 35.99
CA PRO A 239 13.16 37.11 36.81
C PRO A 239 12.34 36.76 38.06
N PHE A 240 11.43 35.77 37.97
CA PHE A 240 10.70 35.27 39.14
C PHE A 240 11.64 34.60 40.14
N SER A 241 12.61 33.82 39.70
CA SER A 241 13.60 33.17 40.56
C SER A 241 14.47 34.20 41.26
N LEU A 242 14.93 35.24 40.55
CA LEU A 242 15.69 36.36 41.13
C LEU A 242 14.87 37.12 42.20
N PHE A 243 13.61 37.41 41.91
CA PHE A 243 12.71 38.06 42.87
C PHE A 243 12.46 37.17 44.08
N ALA A 244 12.18 35.87 43.85
CA ALA A 244 11.86 34.90 44.91
C ALA A 244 13.02 34.75 45.91
N VAL A 245 14.25 34.60 45.42
CA VAL A 245 15.47 34.53 46.29
C VAL A 245 15.66 35.79 47.10
N LYS A 246 15.48 36.96 46.46
CA LYS A 246 15.58 38.26 47.14
C LYS A 246 14.48 38.44 48.22
N ALA A 247 13.25 37.98 47.91
CA ALA A 247 12.11 38.08 48.84
C ALA A 247 12.24 37.08 50.00
N ALA A 248 12.68 35.85 49.73
CA ALA A 248 12.85 34.80 50.75
C ALA A 248 14.12 35.01 51.60
N GLY A 249 15.10 35.75 51.12
CA GLY A 249 16.41 35.90 51.75
C GLY A 249 17.26 34.61 51.83
N SER A 250 16.88 33.61 51.06
CA SER A 250 17.52 32.28 51.05
C SER A 250 17.46 31.62 49.66
N GLY A 251 18.36 30.66 49.39
CA GLY A 251 18.46 29.95 48.14
C GLY A 251 19.35 30.68 47.11
N THR A 252 19.43 30.12 45.92
CA THR A 252 20.16 30.68 44.77
C THR A 252 19.25 30.81 43.56
N PRO A 253 19.41 31.87 42.73
CA PRO A 253 18.66 31.94 41.48
C PRO A 253 18.88 30.76 40.58
N VAL A 254 17.84 30.35 39.86
CA VAL A 254 17.93 29.22 38.89
C VAL A 254 18.90 29.60 37.79
N SER A 255 19.90 28.73 37.55
CA SER A 255 20.91 28.98 36.52
C SER A 255 20.34 28.84 35.12
N MET A 256 20.98 29.49 34.13
CA MET A 256 20.58 29.39 32.73
C MET A 256 20.66 27.94 32.20
N THR A 257 21.65 27.16 32.67
CA THR A 257 21.78 25.73 32.34
C THR A 257 20.55 24.94 32.78
N VAL A 258 20.08 25.16 34.02
CA VAL A 258 18.88 24.52 34.58
C VAL A 258 17.63 24.93 33.83
N LEU A 259 17.52 26.22 33.46
CA LEU A 259 16.38 26.73 32.67
C LEU A 259 16.32 26.08 31.27
N ILE A 260 17.48 25.90 30.59
CA ILE A 260 17.54 25.22 29.29
C ILE A 260 17.19 23.74 29.46
N ALA A 261 17.71 23.05 30.47
CA ALA A 261 17.38 21.67 30.78
C ALA A 261 15.88 21.49 31.05
N LEU A 262 15.28 22.41 31.85
CA LEU A 262 13.86 22.46 32.13
C LEU A 262 13.05 22.64 30.83
N LEU A 263 13.41 23.62 29.99
CA LEU A 263 12.72 23.86 28.71
C LEU A 263 12.70 22.60 27.83
N VAL A 264 13.84 21.95 27.66
CA VAL A 264 13.95 20.73 26.83
C VAL A 264 13.16 19.56 27.42
N CYS A 265 13.07 19.48 28.75
CA CYS A 265 12.27 18.44 29.42
C CYS A 265 10.76 18.75 29.45
N LEU A 266 10.36 20.02 29.33
CA LEU A 266 8.96 20.45 29.24
C LEU A 266 8.36 20.21 27.85
N ILE A 267 9.16 20.48 26.81
CA ILE A 267 8.73 20.33 25.41
C ILE A 267 8.62 18.83 25.09
N PRO A 268 7.56 18.36 24.41
CA PRO A 268 7.39 16.95 24.05
C PRO A 268 8.35 16.54 22.92
N THR A 269 9.63 16.44 23.26
CA THR A 269 10.74 16.14 22.34
C THR A 269 10.64 14.76 21.72
N THR A 270 10.10 13.79 22.46
CA THR A 270 9.97 12.39 22.03
C THR A 270 9.13 12.26 20.77
N ILE A 271 7.91 12.81 20.77
CA ILE A 271 7.06 12.76 19.56
C ILE A 271 7.58 13.71 18.48
N GLY A 272 8.12 14.88 18.86
CA GLY A 272 8.71 15.84 17.92
C GLY A 272 9.85 15.22 17.11
N GLY A 273 10.68 14.38 17.71
CA GLY A 273 11.78 13.66 17.06
C GLY A 273 11.36 12.44 16.25
N LEU A 274 10.27 11.77 16.64
CA LEU A 274 9.85 10.51 16.01
C LEU A 274 8.74 10.66 14.95
N LEU A 275 8.06 11.82 14.89
CA LEU A 275 6.90 12.02 14.01
C LEU A 275 7.20 11.74 12.53
N SER A 276 8.32 12.25 12.02
CA SER A 276 8.78 12.01 10.65
C SER A 276 9.08 10.54 10.42
N ALA A 277 9.75 9.88 11.37
CA ALA A 277 10.11 8.47 11.27
C ALA A 277 8.87 7.56 11.17
N ILE A 278 7.78 7.86 11.91
CA ILE A 278 6.52 7.10 11.86
C ILE A 278 5.91 7.15 10.45
N GLY A 279 5.85 8.32 9.84
CA GLY A 279 5.28 8.48 8.50
C GLY A 279 6.08 7.76 7.42
N VAL A 280 7.42 7.84 7.46
CA VAL A 280 8.30 7.10 6.53
C VAL A 280 8.17 5.60 6.74
N ALA A 281 8.09 5.14 7.99
CA ALA A 281 7.89 3.72 8.31
C ALA A 281 6.52 3.21 7.81
N GLY A 282 5.47 4.03 7.84
CA GLY A 282 4.15 3.72 7.28
C GLY A 282 4.23 3.43 5.78
N MET A 283 4.86 4.32 5.01
CA MET A 283 5.08 4.11 3.57
C MET A 283 5.93 2.87 3.29
N SER A 284 7.01 2.66 4.05
CA SER A 284 7.85 1.46 3.90
C SER A 284 7.07 0.16 4.14
N ARG A 285 6.12 0.14 5.07
CA ARG A 285 5.24 -1.03 5.31
C ARG A 285 4.26 -1.26 4.16
N MET A 286 3.69 -0.19 3.57
CA MET A 286 2.87 -0.32 2.36
C MET A 286 3.64 -1.00 1.23
N MET A 287 4.87 -0.53 0.98
CA MET A 287 5.73 -1.14 -0.05
C MET A 287 6.09 -2.60 0.27
N ALA A 288 6.33 -2.93 1.55
CA ALA A 288 6.58 -4.32 1.96
C ALA A 288 5.35 -5.22 1.76
N ALA A 289 4.15 -4.64 1.71
CA ALA A 289 2.90 -5.29 1.36
C ALA A 289 2.61 -5.25 -0.16
N ASN A 290 3.57 -4.94 -1.02
CA ASN A 290 3.43 -4.78 -2.47
C ASN A 290 2.39 -3.71 -2.87
N VAL A 291 2.22 -2.67 -2.07
CA VAL A 291 1.37 -1.52 -2.39
C VAL A 291 2.21 -0.27 -2.45
N ILE A 292 2.08 0.47 -3.55
CA ILE A 292 2.75 1.75 -3.75
C ILE A 292 1.78 2.86 -3.45
N ALA A 293 2.09 3.68 -2.47
CA ALA A 293 1.33 4.90 -2.18
C ALA A 293 2.08 6.12 -2.72
N THR A 294 1.36 7.01 -3.39
CA THR A 294 1.92 8.25 -3.94
C THR A 294 2.31 9.26 -2.87
N SER A 295 1.77 9.12 -1.66
CA SER A 295 2.05 10.01 -0.53
C SER A 295 1.74 9.38 0.82
N GLY A 296 2.38 9.86 1.87
CA GLY A 296 2.03 9.49 3.24
C GLY A 296 0.60 9.89 3.63
N ARG A 297 0.03 10.89 2.95
CA ARG A 297 -1.37 11.31 3.13
C ARG A 297 -2.34 10.22 2.67
N ALA A 298 -2.07 9.56 1.55
CA ALA A 298 -2.89 8.44 1.07
C ALA A 298 -2.87 7.28 2.08
N VAL A 299 -1.68 6.95 2.65
CA VAL A 299 -1.56 5.91 3.69
C VAL A 299 -2.35 6.26 4.95
N GLU A 300 -2.33 7.52 5.35
CA GLU A 300 -3.09 7.99 6.51
C GLU A 300 -4.59 7.93 6.26
N ALA A 301 -5.05 8.45 5.11
CA ALA A 301 -6.45 8.40 4.72
C ALA A 301 -6.98 6.97 4.67
N ALA A 302 -6.17 6.01 4.24
CA ALA A 302 -6.55 4.60 4.23
C ALA A 302 -6.90 4.05 5.63
N GLY A 303 -6.28 4.61 6.69
CA GLY A 303 -6.61 4.25 8.07
C GLY A 303 -7.96 4.78 8.56
N ASP A 304 -8.47 5.84 7.95
CA ASP A 304 -9.71 6.52 8.35
C ASP A 304 -10.88 6.28 7.37
N VAL A 305 -10.74 5.34 6.44
CA VAL A 305 -11.80 4.99 5.47
C VAL A 305 -13.06 4.51 6.17
N ASP A 306 -14.21 5.07 5.79
CA ASP A 306 -15.54 4.69 6.25
C ASP A 306 -16.27 3.82 5.24
N VAL A 307 -16.11 4.10 3.94
CA VAL A 307 -16.81 3.42 2.84
C VAL A 307 -15.80 2.96 1.80
N LEU A 308 -15.90 1.69 1.43
CA LEU A 308 -15.10 1.06 0.39
C LEU A 308 -15.98 0.73 -0.81
N LEU A 309 -15.69 1.36 -1.93
CA LEU A 309 -16.32 1.11 -3.23
C LEU A 309 -15.44 0.16 -4.04
N LEU A 310 -16.03 -0.92 -4.50
CA LEU A 310 -15.33 -1.99 -5.19
C LEU A 310 -15.95 -2.18 -6.57
N ASP A 311 -15.15 -2.08 -7.63
CA ASP A 311 -15.62 -2.55 -8.92
C ASP A 311 -15.83 -4.08 -8.88
N LYS A 312 -16.78 -4.60 -9.64
CA LYS A 312 -17.05 -6.05 -9.68
C LYS A 312 -15.94 -6.80 -10.42
N THR A 313 -15.70 -6.37 -11.66
CA THR A 313 -14.86 -7.09 -12.63
C THR A 313 -13.38 -6.93 -12.30
N GLY A 314 -12.62 -8.04 -12.32
CA GLY A 314 -11.20 -8.00 -11.95
C GLY A 314 -10.92 -7.79 -10.46
N THR A 315 -11.87 -7.18 -9.72
CA THR A 315 -11.76 -6.86 -8.30
C THR A 315 -12.43 -7.92 -7.42
N ILE A 316 -13.78 -8.00 -7.39
CA ILE A 316 -14.53 -9.00 -6.61
C ILE A 316 -14.51 -10.36 -7.31
N THR A 317 -14.58 -10.36 -8.63
CA THR A 317 -14.51 -11.55 -9.48
C THR A 317 -13.15 -11.64 -10.16
N HIS A 318 -12.85 -12.78 -10.78
CA HIS A 318 -11.62 -12.96 -11.54
C HIS A 318 -11.55 -12.11 -12.82
N GLY A 319 -12.66 -11.48 -13.23
CA GLY A 319 -12.74 -10.68 -14.46
C GLY A 319 -12.81 -11.52 -15.72
N ASN A 320 -12.48 -12.81 -15.64
CA ASN A 320 -12.56 -13.76 -16.73
C ASN A 320 -13.80 -14.62 -16.52
N ARG A 321 -14.68 -14.64 -17.50
CA ARG A 321 -15.84 -15.53 -17.48
C ARG A 321 -15.36 -16.97 -17.54
N GLN A 322 -15.80 -17.79 -16.60
CA GLN A 322 -15.44 -19.20 -16.56
C GLN A 322 -16.68 -20.07 -16.80
N ALA A 323 -16.46 -21.20 -17.45
CA ALA A 323 -17.51 -22.19 -17.67
C ALA A 323 -17.97 -22.75 -16.32
N ALA A 324 -19.25 -22.57 -16.00
CA ALA A 324 -19.86 -22.96 -14.74
C ALA A 324 -20.77 -24.19 -14.87
N ALA A 325 -21.45 -24.34 -16.00
CA ALA A 325 -22.36 -25.45 -16.23
C ALA A 325 -22.53 -25.78 -17.73
N PHE A 326 -22.84 -27.00 -17.99
CA PHE A 326 -23.35 -27.51 -19.30
C PHE A 326 -24.86 -27.73 -19.20
N LEU A 327 -25.63 -27.05 -20.05
CA LEU A 327 -27.10 -27.14 -20.13
C LEU A 327 -27.48 -27.85 -21.43
N PRO A 328 -27.68 -29.19 -21.41
CA PRO A 328 -27.90 -29.95 -22.63
C PRO A 328 -29.27 -29.66 -23.26
N ALA A 329 -29.33 -29.75 -24.60
CA ALA A 329 -30.55 -29.72 -25.35
C ALA A 329 -31.35 -31.01 -25.14
N PRO A 330 -32.68 -31.05 -25.38
CA PRO A 330 -33.48 -32.26 -25.30
C PRO A 330 -32.90 -33.41 -26.15
N GLY A 331 -32.68 -34.58 -25.53
CA GLY A 331 -32.11 -35.75 -26.19
C GLY A 331 -30.58 -35.69 -26.39
N VAL A 332 -29.90 -34.82 -25.66
CA VAL A 332 -28.43 -34.75 -25.55
C VAL A 332 -28.07 -34.94 -24.07
N THR A 333 -27.01 -35.74 -23.81
CA THR A 333 -26.50 -35.90 -22.44
C THR A 333 -25.51 -34.79 -22.12
N GLU A 334 -25.26 -34.56 -20.82
CA GLU A 334 -24.27 -33.54 -20.36
C GLU A 334 -22.86 -33.93 -20.89
N GLU A 335 -22.52 -35.21 -20.91
CA GLU A 335 -21.23 -35.71 -21.39
C GLU A 335 -21.05 -35.47 -22.91
N GLN A 336 -22.12 -35.65 -23.70
CA GLN A 336 -22.10 -35.37 -25.15
C GLN A 336 -21.85 -33.87 -25.39
N LEU A 337 -22.58 -33.00 -24.68
CA LEU A 337 -22.39 -31.53 -24.77
C LEU A 337 -20.98 -31.14 -24.33
N ALA A 338 -20.49 -31.68 -23.21
CA ALA A 338 -19.16 -31.41 -22.69
C ALA A 338 -18.07 -31.78 -23.69
N ARG A 339 -18.20 -32.97 -24.39
CA ARG A 339 -17.28 -33.39 -25.40
C ARG A 339 -17.26 -32.49 -26.62
N SER A 340 -18.41 -32.11 -27.16
CA SER A 340 -18.50 -31.20 -28.31
C SER A 340 -18.00 -29.80 -27.93
N ALA A 341 -18.32 -29.30 -26.71
CA ALA A 341 -17.83 -28.02 -26.20
C ALA A 341 -16.30 -28.01 -26.04
N ARG A 342 -15.71 -29.11 -25.57
CA ARG A 342 -14.27 -29.28 -25.46
C ARG A 342 -13.59 -29.25 -26.84
N LEU A 343 -14.09 -30.00 -27.79
CA LEU A 343 -13.55 -30.03 -29.17
C LEU A 343 -13.58 -28.61 -29.79
N ALA A 344 -14.69 -27.90 -29.66
CA ALA A 344 -14.82 -26.52 -30.15
C ALA A 344 -13.92 -25.51 -29.43
N SER A 345 -13.29 -25.90 -28.31
CA SER A 345 -12.47 -25.00 -27.47
C SER A 345 -10.99 -25.37 -27.42
N LEU A 346 -10.55 -26.44 -28.08
CA LEU A 346 -9.16 -26.93 -27.98
C LEU A 346 -8.13 -25.92 -28.50
N ALA A 347 -8.45 -25.16 -29.52
CA ALA A 347 -7.58 -24.13 -30.09
C ALA A 347 -7.97 -22.72 -29.64
N ASP A 348 -8.92 -22.58 -28.70
CA ASP A 348 -9.33 -21.31 -28.15
C ASP A 348 -8.50 -21.01 -26.90
N GLU A 349 -7.44 -20.23 -27.09
CA GLU A 349 -6.50 -19.82 -26.02
C GLU A 349 -7.06 -18.74 -25.08
N THR A 350 -8.28 -18.26 -25.31
CA THR A 350 -8.93 -17.34 -24.39
C THR A 350 -9.16 -17.97 -23.01
N PRO A 351 -9.22 -17.20 -21.93
CA PRO A 351 -9.55 -17.72 -20.59
C PRO A 351 -10.88 -18.50 -20.58
N GLU A 352 -11.86 -18.04 -21.36
CA GLU A 352 -13.16 -18.68 -21.56
C GLU A 352 -13.01 -20.05 -22.21
N GLY A 353 -12.26 -20.14 -23.31
CA GLY A 353 -12.00 -21.40 -24.03
C GLY A 353 -11.32 -22.43 -23.14
N ARG A 354 -10.25 -22.00 -22.43
CA ARG A 354 -9.54 -22.87 -21.47
C ARG A 354 -10.44 -23.35 -20.35
N SER A 355 -11.32 -22.49 -19.82
CA SER A 355 -12.24 -22.86 -18.75
C SER A 355 -13.27 -23.89 -19.17
N ILE A 356 -13.74 -23.82 -20.43
CA ILE A 356 -14.63 -24.84 -21.02
C ILE A 356 -13.92 -26.19 -21.08
N VAL A 357 -12.66 -26.22 -21.53
CA VAL A 357 -11.86 -27.46 -21.59
C VAL A 357 -11.67 -28.07 -20.21
N VAL A 358 -11.39 -27.22 -19.19
CA VAL A 358 -11.24 -27.69 -17.79
C VAL A 358 -12.54 -28.27 -17.25
N LEU A 359 -13.66 -27.59 -17.43
CA LEU A 359 -14.97 -28.05 -16.95
C LEU A 359 -15.39 -29.35 -17.67
N ALA A 360 -15.17 -29.43 -18.99
CA ALA A 360 -15.48 -30.61 -19.75
C ALA A 360 -14.69 -31.85 -19.28
N ARG A 361 -13.40 -31.68 -18.95
CA ARG A 361 -12.58 -32.77 -18.39
C ARG A 361 -13.10 -33.29 -17.05
N GLN A 362 -13.67 -32.37 -16.22
CA GLN A 362 -14.28 -32.73 -14.93
C GLN A 362 -15.59 -33.53 -15.12
N ARG A 363 -16.37 -33.21 -16.16
CA ARG A 363 -17.68 -33.82 -16.44
C ARG A 363 -17.63 -35.11 -17.28
N ASP A 364 -16.62 -35.27 -18.13
CA ASP A 364 -16.37 -36.45 -18.92
C ASP A 364 -14.90 -36.95 -18.84
N PRO A 365 -14.48 -37.51 -17.67
CA PRO A 365 -13.12 -38.05 -17.54
C PRO A 365 -12.82 -39.25 -18.47
N ALA A 366 -13.85 -40.00 -18.88
CA ALA A 366 -13.69 -41.15 -19.78
C ALA A 366 -13.49 -40.70 -21.23
N GLY A 367 -14.17 -39.65 -21.68
CA GLY A 367 -14.03 -39.06 -23.00
C GLY A 367 -12.63 -38.55 -23.32
N GLN A 368 -11.89 -38.12 -22.32
CA GLN A 368 -10.50 -37.67 -22.48
C GLN A 368 -9.59 -38.77 -23.03
N ARG A 369 -9.74 -40.02 -22.56
CA ARG A 369 -8.93 -41.15 -22.99
C ARG A 369 -9.25 -41.58 -24.43
N ILE A 370 -10.49 -41.38 -24.86
CA ILE A 370 -10.94 -41.74 -26.24
C ILE A 370 -10.37 -40.71 -27.21
N ASP A 371 -10.47 -39.41 -26.90
CA ASP A 371 -9.99 -38.32 -27.75
C ASP A 371 -8.46 -38.28 -27.88
N GLU A 372 -7.72 -38.58 -26.79
CA GLU A 372 -6.25 -38.70 -26.84
C GLU A 372 -5.82 -39.86 -27.72
N LYS A 373 -6.59 -40.97 -27.70
CA LYS A 373 -6.34 -42.14 -28.54
C LYS A 373 -6.73 -41.89 -29.99
N GLU A 374 -7.83 -41.20 -30.26
CA GLU A 374 -8.24 -40.79 -31.61
C GLU A 374 -7.27 -39.74 -32.18
N HIS A 375 -6.77 -38.80 -31.38
CA HIS A 375 -5.76 -37.83 -31.80
C HIS A 375 -4.40 -38.53 -32.10
N GLN A 376 -3.98 -39.49 -31.29
CA GLN A 376 -2.78 -40.31 -31.56
C GLN A 376 -2.94 -41.19 -32.77
N LEU A 377 -4.14 -41.76 -33.00
CA LEU A 377 -4.44 -42.58 -34.19
C LEU A 377 -4.51 -41.71 -35.46
N ALA A 378 -5.09 -40.52 -35.40
CA ALA A 378 -5.11 -39.56 -36.51
C ALA A 378 -3.70 -39.08 -36.91
N LEU A 379 -2.80 -38.90 -35.93
CA LEU A 379 -1.39 -38.58 -36.18
C LEU A 379 -0.59 -39.78 -36.75
N ALA A 380 -0.98 -41.02 -36.43
CA ALA A 380 -0.26 -42.24 -36.85
C ALA A 380 -0.65 -42.76 -38.26
N ASP A 381 -1.91 -42.56 -38.70
CA ASP A 381 -2.46 -43.14 -39.93
C ASP A 381 -2.62 -42.14 -41.10
N GLY A 382 -2.20 -40.87 -40.97
CA GLY A 382 -2.33 -39.86 -42.04
C GLY A 382 -3.79 -39.58 -42.42
N GLY A 383 -4.75 -39.87 -41.50
CA GLY A 383 -6.18 -39.68 -41.68
C GLY A 383 -6.69 -38.46 -40.99
N ASP A 384 -7.59 -37.77 -41.64
CA ASP A 384 -8.43 -36.61 -41.27
C ASP A 384 -7.73 -35.50 -40.45
N GLU A 385 -7.23 -34.52 -41.21
CA GLU A 385 -6.64 -33.27 -40.68
C GLU A 385 -7.67 -32.52 -39.81
N ILE A 386 -7.37 -32.33 -38.52
CA ILE A 386 -8.17 -31.48 -37.65
C ILE A 386 -7.87 -30.02 -38.02
N SER A 387 -8.84 -29.36 -38.62
CA SER A 387 -8.76 -27.93 -38.92
C SER A 387 -9.47 -27.11 -37.83
N PHE A 388 -8.75 -26.23 -37.17
CA PHE A 388 -9.31 -25.35 -36.14
C PHE A 388 -9.82 -24.04 -36.72
N VAL A 389 -11.01 -23.61 -36.26
CA VAL A 389 -11.61 -22.35 -36.61
C VAL A 389 -11.42 -21.41 -35.42
N ALA A 390 -10.49 -20.44 -35.55
CA ALA A 390 -10.23 -19.45 -34.51
C ALA A 390 -11.40 -18.49 -34.35
N PHE A 391 -11.62 -17.96 -33.13
CA PHE A 391 -12.61 -16.96 -32.88
C PHE A 391 -12.23 -15.66 -33.59
N THR A 392 -13.19 -15.04 -34.28
CA THR A 392 -13.06 -13.71 -34.84
C THR A 392 -14.25 -12.83 -34.43
N ALA A 393 -14.02 -11.53 -34.27
CA ALA A 393 -15.09 -10.58 -33.96
C ALA A 393 -16.17 -10.48 -35.05
N GLN A 394 -15.83 -10.85 -36.29
CA GLN A 394 -16.74 -10.85 -37.43
C GLN A 394 -17.65 -12.08 -37.42
N THR A 395 -17.09 -13.26 -37.21
CA THR A 395 -17.86 -14.52 -37.22
C THR A 395 -18.52 -14.78 -35.86
N ARG A 396 -17.93 -14.30 -34.76
CA ARG A 396 -18.35 -14.53 -33.37
C ARG A 396 -18.54 -16.00 -33.02
N MET A 397 -17.75 -16.88 -33.68
CA MET A 397 -17.77 -18.31 -33.44
C MET A 397 -16.34 -18.88 -33.53
N SER A 398 -16.12 -19.98 -32.84
CA SER A 398 -14.90 -20.77 -32.93
C SER A 398 -15.26 -22.26 -32.97
N GLY A 399 -14.33 -23.13 -33.37
CA GLY A 399 -14.62 -24.54 -33.41
C GLY A 399 -13.53 -25.37 -34.06
N ALA A 400 -13.89 -26.59 -34.47
CA ALA A 400 -13.02 -27.55 -35.17
C ALA A 400 -13.80 -28.29 -36.26
N ASP A 401 -13.11 -28.62 -37.35
CA ASP A 401 -13.55 -29.49 -38.39
C ASP A 401 -12.74 -30.81 -38.33
N ILE A 402 -13.40 -31.94 -38.21
CA ILE A 402 -12.79 -33.23 -37.98
C ILE A 402 -13.45 -34.24 -38.92
N GLY A 403 -12.75 -34.68 -39.93
CA GLY A 403 -13.28 -35.73 -40.87
C GLY A 403 -14.63 -35.37 -41.49
N GLY A 404 -14.85 -34.10 -41.82
CA GLY A 404 -16.12 -33.62 -42.39
C GLY A 404 -17.19 -33.23 -41.35
N ARG A 405 -17.02 -33.56 -40.08
CA ARG A 405 -17.86 -33.13 -38.95
C ARG A 405 -17.46 -31.72 -38.50
N GLN A 406 -18.44 -30.86 -38.37
CA GLN A 406 -18.23 -29.45 -37.98
C GLN A 406 -18.75 -29.18 -36.58
N VAL A 407 -17.82 -28.87 -35.62
CA VAL A 407 -18.18 -28.48 -34.26
C VAL A 407 -17.95 -26.99 -34.11
N ARG A 408 -18.98 -26.25 -33.67
CA ARG A 408 -18.91 -24.80 -33.49
C ARG A 408 -19.46 -24.39 -32.13
N LYS A 409 -18.90 -23.33 -31.56
CA LYS A 409 -19.46 -22.63 -30.41
C LYS A 409 -19.50 -21.13 -30.66
N GLY A 410 -20.48 -20.44 -30.08
CA GLY A 410 -20.61 -19.00 -30.22
C GLY A 410 -21.85 -18.45 -29.54
N ALA A 411 -22.11 -17.14 -29.75
CA ALA A 411 -23.29 -16.49 -29.23
C ALA A 411 -24.57 -17.08 -29.80
N ALA A 412 -25.66 -17.10 -29.03
CA ALA A 412 -26.91 -17.79 -29.40
C ALA A 412 -27.50 -17.31 -30.73
N ASP A 413 -27.46 -16.01 -30.99
CA ASP A 413 -27.93 -15.40 -32.25
C ASP A 413 -27.08 -15.80 -33.46
N THR A 414 -25.79 -15.90 -33.29
CA THR A 414 -24.85 -16.32 -34.33
C THR A 414 -25.01 -17.83 -34.63
N MET A 415 -25.09 -18.63 -33.58
CA MET A 415 -25.27 -20.08 -33.74
C MET A 415 -26.63 -20.44 -34.34
N ARG A 416 -27.68 -19.66 -34.03
CA ARG A 416 -28.99 -19.81 -34.67
C ARG A 416 -28.89 -19.60 -36.19
N LYS A 417 -28.29 -18.49 -36.63
CA LYS A 417 -28.08 -18.20 -38.06
C LYS A 417 -27.25 -19.28 -38.75
N TYR A 418 -26.24 -19.80 -38.05
CA TYR A 418 -25.39 -20.88 -38.57
C TYR A 418 -26.19 -22.15 -38.78
N VAL A 419 -26.99 -22.61 -37.81
CA VAL A 419 -27.85 -23.80 -37.90
C VAL A 419 -28.90 -23.66 -39.01
N GLU A 420 -29.62 -22.54 -39.02
CA GLU A 420 -30.65 -22.24 -40.03
C GLU A 420 -30.05 -22.15 -41.46
N GLY A 421 -28.82 -21.60 -41.59
CA GLY A 421 -28.09 -21.49 -42.84
C GLY A 421 -27.64 -22.84 -43.39
N GLN A 422 -27.48 -23.85 -42.54
CA GLN A 422 -27.21 -25.26 -42.93
C GLN A 422 -28.50 -26.06 -43.14
N GLY A 423 -29.66 -25.46 -43.11
CA GLY A 423 -30.95 -26.16 -43.26
C GLY A 423 -31.41 -26.89 -41.99
N GLY A 424 -30.74 -26.69 -40.88
CA GLY A 424 -31.09 -27.26 -39.57
C GLY A 424 -32.24 -26.49 -38.89
N ARG A 425 -32.88 -27.13 -37.91
CA ARG A 425 -33.95 -26.51 -37.12
C ARG A 425 -33.39 -26.04 -35.78
N TRP A 426 -33.63 -24.75 -35.44
CA TRP A 426 -33.28 -24.23 -34.14
C TRP A 426 -34.25 -24.68 -33.05
N PRO A 427 -33.79 -25.40 -31.99
CA PRO A 427 -34.69 -25.86 -30.93
C PRO A 427 -35.14 -24.68 -30.01
N ALA A 428 -36.44 -24.53 -29.78
CA ALA A 428 -36.99 -23.52 -28.90
C ALA A 428 -36.48 -23.66 -27.46
N GLU A 429 -36.13 -24.87 -27.06
CA GLU A 429 -35.59 -25.17 -25.73
C GLU A 429 -34.18 -24.59 -25.54
N VAL A 430 -33.32 -24.67 -26.56
CA VAL A 430 -31.98 -24.07 -26.51
C VAL A 430 -32.06 -22.58 -26.44
N ALA A 431 -33.02 -21.95 -27.14
CA ALA A 431 -33.29 -20.52 -27.02
C ALA A 431 -33.68 -20.14 -25.58
N ARG A 432 -34.61 -20.90 -24.96
CA ARG A 432 -35.00 -20.69 -23.56
C ARG A 432 -33.84 -20.86 -22.58
N LEU A 433 -33.03 -21.92 -22.75
CA LEU A 433 -31.84 -22.12 -21.89
C LEU A 433 -30.85 -20.97 -21.99
N ALA A 434 -30.62 -20.45 -23.20
CA ALA A 434 -29.74 -19.29 -23.42
C ALA A 434 -30.32 -18.01 -22.79
N ASP A 435 -31.63 -17.74 -22.97
CA ASP A 435 -32.31 -16.59 -22.39
C ASP A 435 -32.33 -16.66 -20.86
N ASP A 436 -32.58 -17.83 -20.28
CA ASP A 436 -32.57 -18.02 -18.82
C ASP A 436 -31.18 -17.87 -18.22
N ALA A 437 -30.13 -18.34 -18.90
CA ALA A 437 -28.75 -18.11 -18.50
C ALA A 437 -28.41 -16.61 -18.56
N ALA A 438 -28.81 -15.92 -19.64
CA ALA A 438 -28.62 -14.47 -19.77
C ALA A 438 -29.36 -13.67 -18.70
N ARG A 439 -30.61 -14.05 -18.36
CA ARG A 439 -31.37 -13.41 -17.27
C ARG A 439 -30.72 -13.60 -15.89
N ARG A 440 -30.01 -14.70 -15.67
CA ARG A 440 -29.22 -14.92 -14.45
C ARG A 440 -27.86 -14.20 -14.47
N GLY A 441 -27.60 -13.40 -15.53
CA GLY A 441 -26.37 -12.64 -15.70
C GLY A 441 -25.16 -13.44 -16.14
N SER A 442 -25.39 -14.64 -16.62
CA SER A 442 -24.39 -15.48 -17.26
C SER A 442 -24.29 -15.19 -18.74
N THR A 443 -23.15 -15.47 -19.37
CA THR A 443 -23.00 -15.41 -20.82
C THR A 443 -23.26 -16.80 -21.40
N PRO A 444 -24.34 -17.02 -22.16
CA PRO A 444 -24.60 -18.29 -22.80
C PRO A 444 -23.76 -18.43 -24.09
N LEU A 445 -22.99 -19.49 -24.20
CA LEU A 445 -22.41 -19.95 -25.48
C LEU A 445 -23.14 -21.19 -25.93
N VAL A 446 -23.68 -21.16 -27.14
CA VAL A 446 -24.33 -22.34 -27.73
C VAL A 446 -23.29 -23.19 -28.48
N VAL A 447 -23.36 -24.50 -28.29
CA VAL A 447 -22.52 -25.47 -28.98
C VAL A 447 -23.38 -26.16 -30.03
N VAL A 448 -22.83 -26.25 -31.25
CA VAL A 448 -23.45 -26.89 -32.40
C VAL A 448 -22.49 -27.98 -32.92
N ASP A 449 -22.97 -29.13 -33.18
CA ASP A 449 -22.24 -30.28 -33.67
C ASP A 449 -22.95 -30.84 -34.90
N ASP A 450 -22.31 -30.73 -36.04
CA ASP A 450 -22.81 -31.17 -37.34
C ASP A 450 -24.23 -30.66 -37.65
N GLY A 451 -24.41 -29.34 -37.49
CA GLY A 451 -25.69 -28.65 -37.71
C GLY A 451 -26.74 -28.85 -36.63
N ARG A 452 -26.49 -29.68 -35.59
CA ARG A 452 -27.40 -29.93 -34.47
C ARG A 452 -26.97 -29.10 -33.26
N ALA A 453 -27.89 -28.31 -32.69
CA ALA A 453 -27.66 -27.60 -31.44
C ALA A 453 -27.61 -28.60 -30.26
N MET A 454 -26.44 -28.71 -29.61
CA MET A 454 -26.17 -29.66 -28.53
C MET A 454 -26.62 -29.10 -27.17
N GLY A 455 -26.60 -27.78 -26.96
CA GLY A 455 -26.94 -27.16 -25.71
C GLY A 455 -26.21 -25.85 -25.51
N VAL A 456 -26.18 -25.39 -24.25
CA VAL A 456 -25.60 -24.13 -23.83
C VAL A 456 -24.50 -24.36 -22.82
N VAL A 457 -23.36 -23.71 -22.98
CA VAL A 457 -22.32 -23.57 -21.97
C VAL A 457 -22.60 -22.24 -21.25
N GLU A 458 -22.82 -22.31 -19.94
CA GLU A 458 -23.05 -21.14 -19.11
C GLU A 458 -21.70 -20.62 -18.59
N LEU A 459 -21.30 -19.42 -19.02
CA LEU A 459 -20.11 -18.73 -18.51
C LEU A 459 -20.52 -17.73 -17.44
N LYS A 460 -19.85 -17.81 -16.28
CA LYS A 460 -20.08 -16.91 -15.13
C LYS A 460 -18.79 -16.23 -14.69
N ASP A 461 -18.94 -15.02 -14.20
CA ASP A 461 -17.91 -14.39 -13.38
C ASP A 461 -17.86 -15.11 -12.02
N ILE A 462 -16.69 -15.64 -11.68
CA ILE A 462 -16.49 -16.36 -10.42
C ILE A 462 -15.96 -15.40 -9.37
N VAL A 463 -16.62 -15.37 -8.22
CA VAL A 463 -16.19 -14.63 -7.04
C VAL A 463 -14.87 -15.22 -6.52
N LYS A 464 -13.89 -14.35 -6.24
CA LYS A 464 -12.58 -14.77 -5.75
C LYS A 464 -12.71 -15.48 -4.39
N ALA A 465 -11.96 -16.55 -4.20
CA ALA A 465 -11.99 -17.32 -2.96
C ALA A 465 -11.52 -16.47 -1.76
N GLY A 466 -12.17 -16.64 -0.60
CA GLY A 466 -11.82 -15.96 0.64
C GLY A 466 -12.25 -14.48 0.74
N ILE A 467 -12.91 -13.93 -0.30
CA ILE A 467 -13.31 -12.51 -0.29
C ILE A 467 -14.39 -12.21 0.74
N ARG A 468 -15.28 -13.16 0.97
CA ARG A 468 -16.39 -13.03 1.94
C ARG A 468 -15.87 -12.85 3.37
N GLU A 469 -14.86 -13.61 3.75
CA GLU A 469 -14.19 -13.51 5.05
C GLU A 469 -13.49 -12.16 5.20
N ARG A 470 -12.89 -11.66 4.13
CA ARG A 470 -12.24 -10.35 4.12
C ARG A 470 -13.23 -9.20 4.27
N PHE A 471 -14.38 -9.26 3.61
CA PHE A 471 -15.43 -8.26 3.81
C PHE A 471 -16.03 -8.31 5.21
N ALA A 472 -16.16 -9.51 5.80
CA ALA A 472 -16.56 -9.63 7.20
C ALA A 472 -15.52 -8.96 8.15
N GLN A 473 -14.23 -9.07 7.87
CA GLN A 473 -13.18 -8.39 8.64
C GLN A 473 -13.25 -6.87 8.48
N LEU A 474 -13.43 -6.35 7.25
CA LEU A 474 -13.61 -4.92 7.00
C LEU A 474 -14.83 -4.35 7.75
N ARG A 475 -15.94 -5.10 7.77
CA ARG A 475 -17.14 -4.74 8.54
C ARG A 475 -16.88 -4.67 10.04
N GLN A 476 -16.08 -5.60 10.59
CA GLN A 476 -15.63 -5.54 11.99
C GLN A 476 -14.78 -4.31 12.29
N MET A 477 -14.07 -3.76 11.28
CA MET A 477 -13.33 -2.51 11.39
C MET A 477 -14.20 -1.26 11.26
N GLY A 478 -15.53 -1.43 11.04
CA GLY A 478 -16.49 -0.33 10.84
C GLY A 478 -16.56 0.19 9.41
N ILE A 479 -15.98 -0.52 8.43
CA ILE A 479 -15.95 -0.10 7.03
C ILE A 479 -17.13 -0.73 6.29
N ARG A 480 -17.93 0.10 5.63
CA ARG A 480 -19.03 -0.33 4.76
C ARG A 480 -18.48 -0.65 3.37
N THR A 481 -18.84 -1.82 2.85
CA THR A 481 -18.43 -2.27 1.51
C THR A 481 -19.57 -2.15 0.52
N VAL A 482 -19.33 -1.52 -0.63
CA VAL A 482 -20.32 -1.33 -1.69
C VAL A 482 -19.75 -1.81 -3.01
N MET A 483 -20.38 -2.79 -3.63
CA MET A 483 -20.02 -3.26 -4.96
C MET A 483 -20.63 -2.35 -6.03
N ILE A 484 -19.85 -2.00 -7.05
CA ILE A 484 -20.33 -1.24 -8.21
C ILE A 484 -20.18 -2.09 -9.46
N THR A 485 -21.20 -2.13 -10.29
CA THR A 485 -21.18 -2.90 -11.55
C THR A 485 -22.11 -2.32 -12.60
N GLY A 486 -21.75 -2.48 -13.87
CA GLY A 486 -22.62 -2.21 -15.02
C GLY A 486 -23.67 -3.31 -15.28
N ASP A 487 -23.62 -4.42 -14.54
CA ASP A 487 -24.57 -5.52 -14.70
C ASP A 487 -25.98 -5.12 -14.29
N ASN A 488 -26.97 -5.89 -14.78
CA ASN A 488 -28.34 -5.76 -14.33
C ASN A 488 -28.49 -6.07 -12.82
N ARG A 489 -29.56 -5.55 -12.23
CA ARG A 489 -29.79 -5.60 -10.78
C ARG A 489 -29.86 -7.03 -10.22
N LEU A 490 -30.35 -8.01 -10.98
CA LEU A 490 -30.49 -9.40 -10.52
C LEU A 490 -29.12 -10.07 -10.39
N THR A 491 -28.26 -9.89 -11.41
CA THR A 491 -26.88 -10.39 -11.40
C THR A 491 -26.07 -9.73 -10.29
N ALA A 492 -26.18 -8.41 -10.18
CA ALA A 492 -25.49 -7.66 -9.14
C ALA A 492 -25.88 -8.14 -7.74
N ALA A 493 -27.19 -8.36 -7.50
CA ALA A 493 -27.68 -8.87 -6.21
C ALA A 493 -27.14 -10.27 -5.88
N ALA A 494 -27.09 -11.17 -6.87
CA ALA A 494 -26.56 -12.52 -6.69
C ALA A 494 -25.07 -12.51 -6.32
N ILE A 495 -24.25 -11.75 -7.05
CA ILE A 495 -22.82 -11.62 -6.78
C ILE A 495 -22.56 -10.91 -5.45
N ALA A 496 -23.32 -9.86 -5.13
CA ALA A 496 -23.21 -9.15 -3.87
C ALA A 496 -23.49 -10.05 -2.65
N ALA A 497 -24.52 -10.89 -2.76
CA ALA A 497 -24.86 -11.87 -1.72
C ALA A 497 -23.80 -12.97 -1.58
N GLU A 498 -23.25 -13.46 -2.70
CA GLU A 498 -22.18 -14.46 -2.72
C GLU A 498 -20.89 -13.88 -2.11
N ALA A 499 -20.48 -12.69 -2.54
CA ALA A 499 -19.29 -12.00 -2.04
C ALA A 499 -19.45 -11.51 -0.59
N GLY A 500 -20.69 -11.26 -0.13
CA GLY A 500 -20.98 -10.78 1.21
C GLY A 500 -20.70 -9.30 1.43
N VAL A 501 -20.84 -8.45 0.39
CA VAL A 501 -20.78 -6.99 0.52
C VAL A 501 -22.04 -6.44 1.21
N ASP A 502 -21.93 -5.23 1.76
CA ASP A 502 -23.03 -4.61 2.51
C ASP A 502 -24.10 -4.00 1.61
N ASP A 503 -23.69 -3.54 0.42
CA ASP A 503 -24.60 -2.89 -0.54
C ASP A 503 -24.05 -3.03 -1.98
N PHE A 504 -24.85 -2.69 -2.99
CA PHE A 504 -24.39 -2.68 -4.37
C PHE A 504 -25.11 -1.60 -5.21
N LEU A 505 -24.40 -1.09 -6.22
CA LEU A 505 -24.92 -0.23 -7.27
C LEU A 505 -24.85 -0.98 -8.60
N ALA A 506 -26.01 -1.31 -9.16
CA ALA A 506 -26.17 -1.99 -10.45
C ALA A 506 -26.37 -0.99 -11.57
N GLU A 507 -26.14 -1.40 -12.83
CA GLU A 507 -26.31 -0.59 -14.05
C GLU A 507 -25.58 0.77 -13.96
N ALA A 508 -24.47 0.80 -13.22
CA ALA A 508 -23.75 2.01 -12.89
C ALA A 508 -22.98 2.57 -14.10
N THR A 509 -23.23 3.83 -14.41
CA THR A 509 -22.40 4.62 -15.32
C THR A 509 -21.21 5.24 -14.59
N PRO A 510 -20.15 5.73 -15.29
CA PRO A 510 -19.07 6.48 -14.65
C PRO A 510 -19.55 7.68 -13.85
N GLU A 511 -20.61 8.36 -14.30
CA GLU A 511 -21.26 9.49 -13.62
C GLU A 511 -21.92 9.06 -12.31
N ASP A 512 -22.57 7.89 -12.28
CA ASP A 512 -23.19 7.34 -11.07
C ASP A 512 -22.14 6.97 -10.02
N LYS A 513 -20.97 6.43 -10.45
CA LYS A 513 -19.82 6.17 -9.57
C LYS A 513 -19.35 7.48 -8.91
N LEU A 514 -19.16 8.55 -9.68
CA LEU A 514 -18.79 9.87 -9.17
C LEU A 514 -19.83 10.46 -8.21
N LYS A 515 -21.11 10.35 -8.56
CA LYS A 515 -22.22 10.84 -7.72
C LYS A 515 -22.27 10.12 -6.38
N LEU A 516 -22.05 8.81 -6.37
CA LEU A 516 -22.00 8.02 -5.14
C LEU A 516 -20.85 8.47 -4.24
N ILE A 517 -19.62 8.64 -4.80
CA ILE A 517 -18.45 9.10 -4.04
C ILE A 517 -18.74 10.47 -3.42
N ARG A 518 -19.16 11.44 -4.23
CA ARG A 518 -19.46 12.80 -3.76
C ARG A 518 -20.57 12.83 -2.72
N GLY A 519 -21.58 11.96 -2.85
CA GLY A 519 -22.65 11.82 -1.86
C GLY A 519 -22.11 11.38 -0.50
N GLN A 520 -21.24 10.35 -0.47
CA GLN A 520 -20.63 9.87 0.76
C GLN A 520 -19.68 10.93 1.36
N GLN A 521 -18.88 11.61 0.52
CA GLN A 521 -18.00 12.68 0.97
C GLN A 521 -18.76 13.89 1.53
N ALA A 522 -19.92 14.24 0.97
CA ALA A 522 -20.79 15.30 1.50
C ALA A 522 -21.38 14.97 2.87
N GLU A 523 -21.51 13.67 3.21
CA GLU A 523 -21.88 13.20 4.54
C GLU A 523 -20.68 13.19 5.53
N GLY A 524 -19.51 13.65 5.10
CA GLY A 524 -18.29 13.68 5.91
C GLY A 524 -17.55 12.35 6.00
N ARG A 525 -17.88 11.37 5.14
CA ARG A 525 -17.24 10.06 5.11
C ARG A 525 -16.03 10.04 4.18
N LEU A 526 -14.98 9.35 4.59
CA LEU A 526 -13.83 9.07 3.73
C LEU A 526 -14.09 7.84 2.87
N VAL A 527 -13.94 8.02 1.57
CA VAL A 527 -14.27 7.01 0.56
C VAL A 527 -13.01 6.43 -0.04
N ALA A 528 -12.84 5.11 0.07
CA ALA A 528 -11.88 4.37 -0.73
C ALA A 528 -12.56 3.76 -1.96
N MET A 529 -11.85 3.73 -3.08
CA MET A 529 -12.28 3.05 -4.29
C MET A 529 -11.17 2.20 -4.87
N THR A 530 -11.54 1.03 -5.39
CA THR A 530 -10.67 0.23 -6.24
C THR A 530 -11.26 0.07 -7.61
N GLY A 531 -10.40 0.05 -8.62
CA GLY A 531 -10.78 -0.18 -10.01
C GLY A 531 -9.55 -0.44 -10.88
N ASP A 532 -9.78 -1.02 -12.04
CA ASP A 532 -8.75 -1.40 -13.01
C ASP A 532 -9.02 -0.86 -14.43
N GLY A 533 -10.26 -0.45 -14.73
CA GLY A 533 -10.68 0.03 -16.03
C GLY A 533 -10.46 1.54 -16.28
N THR A 534 -10.42 1.93 -17.53
CA THR A 534 -10.38 3.35 -17.94
C THR A 534 -11.65 4.10 -17.51
N ASN A 535 -12.79 3.43 -17.45
CA ASN A 535 -14.06 3.95 -16.96
C ASN A 535 -14.06 4.25 -15.44
N ASP A 536 -13.10 3.68 -14.69
CA ASP A 536 -12.93 3.94 -13.26
C ASP A 536 -12.06 5.16 -12.97
N ALA A 537 -11.23 5.59 -13.92
CA ALA A 537 -10.27 6.68 -13.71
C ALA A 537 -10.88 7.97 -13.13
N PRO A 538 -12.05 8.47 -13.59
CA PRO A 538 -12.67 9.66 -12.99
C PRO A 538 -13.10 9.44 -11.53
N ALA A 539 -13.60 8.27 -11.21
CA ALA A 539 -14.03 7.90 -9.86
C ALA A 539 -12.83 7.68 -8.92
N LEU A 540 -11.76 7.04 -9.41
CA LEU A 540 -10.49 6.90 -8.70
C LEU A 540 -9.88 8.28 -8.38
N ALA A 541 -9.90 9.22 -9.34
CA ALA A 541 -9.39 10.57 -9.11
C ALA A 541 -10.19 11.36 -8.05
N GLN A 542 -11.48 11.05 -7.88
CA GLN A 542 -12.36 11.70 -6.89
C GLN A 542 -12.23 11.10 -5.49
N ALA A 543 -11.95 9.81 -5.37
CA ALA A 543 -11.90 9.11 -4.08
C ALA A 543 -10.74 9.60 -3.19
N ASP A 544 -10.95 9.59 -1.86
CA ASP A 544 -9.92 9.97 -0.89
C ASP A 544 -8.75 8.97 -0.88
N VAL A 545 -9.09 7.69 -1.05
CA VAL A 545 -8.14 6.58 -1.24
C VAL A 545 -8.51 5.86 -2.53
N ALA A 546 -7.66 5.96 -3.52
CA ALA A 546 -7.86 5.38 -4.84
C ALA A 546 -6.81 4.31 -5.11
N VAL A 547 -7.21 3.05 -5.13
CA VAL A 547 -6.31 1.91 -5.37
C VAL A 547 -6.52 1.37 -6.77
N ALA A 548 -5.56 1.62 -7.65
CA ALA A 548 -5.53 1.02 -8.97
C ALA A 548 -4.86 -0.35 -8.91
N MET A 549 -5.38 -1.32 -9.65
CA MET A 549 -4.75 -2.62 -9.81
C MET A 549 -3.57 -2.52 -10.80
N ASN A 550 -2.51 -3.29 -10.58
CA ASN A 550 -1.37 -3.31 -11.52
C ASN A 550 -1.75 -3.86 -12.90
N THR A 551 -2.70 -4.79 -12.95
CA THR A 551 -3.29 -5.28 -14.21
C THR A 551 -4.13 -4.25 -14.94
N GLY A 552 -4.54 -3.19 -14.25
CA GLY A 552 -5.42 -2.16 -14.78
C GLY A 552 -4.78 -1.25 -15.83
N THR A 553 -5.62 -0.46 -16.48
CA THR A 553 -5.22 0.48 -17.53
C THR A 553 -4.28 1.56 -17.00
N GLN A 554 -3.50 2.17 -17.92
CA GLN A 554 -2.61 3.28 -17.56
C GLN A 554 -3.40 4.47 -16.97
N ALA A 555 -4.59 4.74 -17.50
CA ALA A 555 -5.47 5.80 -17.00
C ALA A 555 -5.89 5.56 -15.53
N ALA A 556 -6.25 4.32 -15.18
CA ALA A 556 -6.57 3.95 -13.81
C ALA A 556 -5.38 4.13 -12.86
N LYS A 557 -4.17 3.68 -13.28
CA LYS A 557 -2.93 3.81 -12.50
C LYS A 557 -2.53 5.27 -12.28
N GLU A 558 -2.78 6.15 -13.25
CA GLU A 558 -2.50 7.59 -13.13
C GLU A 558 -3.51 8.32 -12.24
N ALA A 559 -4.76 7.90 -12.27
CA ALA A 559 -5.82 8.45 -11.44
C ALA A 559 -5.71 8.02 -9.96
N GLY A 560 -5.16 6.83 -9.71
CA GLY A 560 -4.99 6.27 -8.37
C GLY A 560 -3.93 7.00 -7.55
N ASN A 561 -4.17 7.10 -6.23
CA ASN A 561 -3.14 7.54 -5.29
C ASN A 561 -2.42 6.37 -4.59
N MET A 562 -2.83 5.14 -4.91
CA MET A 562 -2.15 3.88 -4.58
C MET A 562 -2.22 2.93 -5.76
N VAL A 563 -1.22 2.04 -5.88
CA VAL A 563 -1.23 0.94 -6.85
C VAL A 563 -0.96 -0.36 -6.11
N ASP A 564 -1.87 -1.31 -6.23
CA ASP A 564 -1.72 -2.67 -5.74
C ASP A 564 -0.98 -3.50 -6.79
N LEU A 565 0.25 -3.89 -6.50
CA LEU A 565 1.10 -4.64 -7.42
C LEU A 565 0.64 -6.09 -7.60
N ASP A 566 0.01 -6.67 -6.59
CA ASP A 566 -0.48 -8.04 -6.60
C ASP A 566 -1.83 -8.15 -7.35
N SER A 567 -2.44 -7.02 -7.71
CA SER A 567 -3.79 -6.96 -8.30
C SER A 567 -4.83 -7.80 -7.53
N ASN A 568 -4.68 -7.82 -6.22
CA ASN A 568 -5.52 -8.62 -5.32
C ASN A 568 -6.43 -7.71 -4.48
N PRO A 569 -7.73 -7.69 -4.70
CA PRO A 569 -8.66 -6.82 -3.99
C PRO A 569 -8.70 -7.07 -2.48
N THR A 570 -8.27 -8.25 -2.01
CA THR A 570 -8.14 -8.53 -0.58
C THR A 570 -7.02 -7.73 0.07
N LYS A 571 -6.13 -7.14 -0.74
CA LYS A 571 -5.04 -6.26 -0.32
C LYS A 571 -5.53 -4.98 0.34
N LEU A 572 -6.75 -4.54 0.03
CA LEU A 572 -7.39 -3.41 0.69
C LEU A 572 -7.47 -3.56 2.20
N LEU A 573 -7.68 -4.78 2.69
CA LEU A 573 -7.64 -5.05 4.13
C LEU A 573 -6.27 -4.70 4.70
N GLU A 574 -5.18 -5.16 4.05
CA GLU A 574 -3.81 -4.86 4.48
C GLU A 574 -3.50 -3.36 4.39
N ILE A 575 -3.99 -2.69 3.34
CA ILE A 575 -3.86 -1.24 3.16
C ILE A 575 -4.50 -0.49 4.33
N VAL A 576 -5.73 -0.83 4.67
CA VAL A 576 -6.47 -0.23 5.79
C VAL A 576 -5.79 -0.57 7.12
N GLU A 577 -5.37 -1.81 7.33
CA GLU A 577 -4.66 -2.22 8.55
C GLU A 577 -3.36 -1.42 8.75
N ILE A 578 -2.55 -1.23 7.70
CA ILE A 578 -1.31 -0.45 7.75
C ILE A 578 -1.62 1.02 8.04
N GLY A 579 -2.65 1.59 7.41
CA GLY A 579 -3.12 2.95 7.68
C GLY A 579 -3.54 3.12 9.14
N LYS A 580 -4.44 2.25 9.64
CA LYS A 580 -4.87 2.23 11.06
C LYS A 580 -3.69 2.02 12.01
N GLN A 581 -2.76 1.14 11.68
CA GLN A 581 -1.55 0.93 12.47
C GLN A 581 -0.69 2.20 12.55
N MET A 582 -0.57 2.95 11.46
CA MET A 582 0.18 4.21 11.44
C MET A 582 -0.47 5.27 12.34
N LEU A 583 -1.80 5.45 12.24
CA LEU A 583 -2.58 6.35 13.08
C LEU A 583 -2.48 5.97 14.57
N MET A 584 -2.66 4.69 14.90
CA MET A 584 -2.55 4.17 16.26
C MET A 584 -1.13 4.37 16.82
N THR A 585 -0.09 4.14 16.01
CA THR A 585 1.31 4.33 16.44
C THR A 585 1.56 5.79 16.80
N ARG A 586 1.08 6.71 15.97
CA ARG A 586 1.18 8.14 16.21
C ARG A 586 0.43 8.54 17.49
N GLY A 587 -0.81 8.10 17.66
CA GLY A 587 -1.61 8.33 18.86
C GLY A 587 -0.97 7.76 20.13
N ALA A 588 -0.46 6.53 20.07
CA ALA A 588 0.21 5.88 21.19
C ALA A 588 1.48 6.62 21.62
N LEU A 589 2.33 7.02 20.67
CA LEU A 589 3.57 7.75 20.96
C LEU A 589 3.30 9.17 21.44
N THR A 590 2.25 9.84 20.94
CA THR A 590 1.81 11.16 21.44
C THR A 590 1.32 11.04 22.88
N THR A 591 0.47 10.08 23.20
CA THR A 591 -0.02 9.81 24.55
C THR A 591 1.14 9.52 25.51
N PHE A 592 2.07 8.64 25.08
CA PHE A 592 3.25 8.32 25.88
C PHE A 592 4.14 9.55 26.10
N SER A 593 4.39 10.37 25.07
CA SER A 593 5.24 11.55 25.16
C SER A 593 4.70 12.56 26.18
N ILE A 594 3.40 12.88 26.11
CA ILE A 594 2.77 13.81 27.05
C ILE A 594 2.80 13.25 28.47
N ALA A 595 2.47 11.96 28.66
CA ALA A 595 2.48 11.33 29.97
C ALA A 595 3.90 11.23 30.58
N ASN A 596 4.89 10.96 29.73
CA ASN A 596 6.30 10.85 30.10
C ASN A 596 6.87 12.17 30.66
N ASP A 597 6.40 13.31 30.18
CA ASP A 597 6.92 14.61 30.61
C ASP A 597 6.53 14.94 32.05
N VAL A 598 5.42 14.39 32.56
CA VAL A 598 4.92 14.64 33.92
C VAL A 598 5.95 14.29 35.01
N ALA A 599 6.61 13.13 34.89
CA ALA A 599 7.60 12.70 35.88
C ALA A 599 8.80 13.66 36.00
N LYS A 600 9.17 14.30 34.90
CA LYS A 600 10.28 15.25 34.85
C LYS A 600 10.01 16.49 35.71
N TYR A 601 8.76 16.90 35.87
CA TYR A 601 8.37 18.00 36.74
C TYR A 601 8.66 17.66 38.19
N PHE A 602 8.42 16.43 38.62
CA PHE A 602 8.74 15.97 39.99
C PHE A 602 10.25 15.77 40.23
N ALA A 603 11.07 15.77 39.19
CA ALA A 603 12.53 15.77 39.30
C ALA A 603 13.08 17.19 39.33
N ILE A 604 12.73 18.03 38.36
CA ILE A 604 13.40 19.33 38.10
C ILE A 604 12.87 20.43 38.96
N ILE A 605 11.53 20.51 39.22
CA ILE A 605 10.95 21.59 40.01
C ILE A 605 11.48 21.59 41.46
N PRO A 606 11.44 20.46 42.22
CA PRO A 606 12.04 20.47 43.53
C PRO A 606 13.54 20.79 43.48
N ALA A 607 14.28 20.21 42.54
CA ALA A 607 15.72 20.46 42.39
C ALA A 607 16.05 21.94 42.17
N ALA A 608 15.22 22.64 41.39
CA ALA A 608 15.42 24.08 41.06
C ALA A 608 15.03 25.04 42.20
N PHE A 609 14.02 24.69 43.03
CA PHE A 609 13.38 25.68 43.93
C PHE A 609 13.39 25.30 45.42
N THR A 610 13.78 24.10 45.83
CA THR A 610 13.79 23.67 47.23
C THR A 610 14.73 24.56 48.08
N GLY A 611 15.83 25.04 47.50
CA GLY A 611 16.74 25.96 48.19
C GLY A 611 16.08 27.30 48.61
N THR A 612 15.09 27.77 47.83
CA THR A 612 14.33 28.99 48.10
C THR A 612 13.02 28.68 48.84
N TYR A 613 12.36 27.60 48.49
CA TYR A 613 11.09 27.15 49.04
C TYR A 613 11.18 25.68 49.50
N PRO A 614 11.65 25.44 50.75
CA PRO A 614 11.88 24.10 51.30
C PRO A 614 10.64 23.17 51.23
N ALA A 615 9.43 23.77 51.32
CA ALA A 615 8.18 23.01 51.21
C ALA A 615 8.00 22.25 49.85
N LEU A 616 8.65 22.74 48.79
CA LEU A 616 8.64 22.04 47.49
C LEU A 616 9.42 20.73 47.50
N GLY A 617 10.20 20.43 48.54
CA GLY A 617 10.81 19.13 48.76
C GLY A 617 9.78 17.97 48.84
N ALA A 618 8.54 18.27 49.22
CA ALA A 618 7.44 17.28 49.16
C ALA A 618 7.16 16.76 47.75
N LEU A 619 7.52 17.47 46.69
CA LEU A 619 7.42 17.04 45.30
C LEU A 619 8.54 16.10 44.89
N ASN A 620 9.63 15.97 45.67
CA ASN A 620 10.70 14.97 45.39
C ASN A 620 10.24 13.55 45.77
N VAL A 621 9.17 13.07 45.17
CA VAL A 621 8.57 11.77 45.44
C VAL A 621 9.51 10.59 45.06
N MET A 622 10.49 10.86 44.22
CA MET A 622 11.51 9.88 43.81
C MET A 622 12.71 9.81 44.79
N HIS A 623 12.79 10.75 45.75
CA HIS A 623 13.93 10.87 46.68
C HIS A 623 15.28 10.87 45.94
N LEU A 624 15.44 11.81 45.01
CA LEU A 624 16.65 11.98 44.20
C LEU A 624 17.79 12.50 45.03
N ALA A 625 19.03 12.05 44.76
CA ALA A 625 20.20 12.21 45.63
C ALA A 625 20.64 13.66 45.78
N SER A 626 20.64 14.44 44.70
CA SER A 626 21.03 15.84 44.71
C SER A 626 20.22 16.65 43.65
N PRO A 627 20.16 18.02 43.73
CA PRO A 627 19.56 18.81 42.68
C PRO A 627 20.20 18.59 41.30
N ASP A 628 21.54 18.50 41.22
CA ASP A 628 22.27 18.34 39.98
C ASP A 628 22.02 16.93 39.42
N SER A 629 22.03 15.89 40.26
CA SER A 629 21.70 14.52 39.88
C SER A 629 20.25 14.41 39.35
N ALA A 630 19.29 15.07 40.00
CA ALA A 630 17.89 15.06 39.62
C ALA A 630 17.67 15.66 38.21
N ILE A 631 18.32 16.82 37.94
CA ILE A 631 18.20 17.46 36.63
C ILE A 631 18.91 16.64 35.54
N LEU A 632 20.14 16.19 35.84
CA LEU A 632 20.92 15.40 34.88
C LEU A 632 20.24 14.07 34.56
N SER A 633 19.70 13.34 35.54
CA SER A 633 18.98 12.09 35.31
C SER A 633 17.70 12.28 34.49
N ALA A 634 16.99 13.39 34.68
CA ALA A 634 15.83 13.72 33.86
C ALA A 634 16.22 13.99 32.38
N VAL A 635 17.32 14.70 32.14
CA VAL A 635 17.82 14.99 30.78
C VAL A 635 18.36 13.71 30.12
N ILE A 636 19.10 12.88 30.85
CA ILE A 636 19.57 11.56 30.35
C ILE A 636 18.39 10.69 29.96
N PHE A 637 17.40 10.56 30.83
CA PHE A 637 16.20 9.78 30.55
C PHE A 637 15.49 10.28 29.33
N ASN A 638 15.36 11.60 29.16
CA ASN A 638 14.73 12.23 27.99
C ASN A 638 15.44 11.87 26.67
N ALA A 639 16.76 11.77 26.67
CA ALA A 639 17.52 11.33 25.50
C ALA A 639 17.35 9.82 25.23
N LEU A 640 17.49 9.00 26.27
CA LEU A 640 17.45 7.55 26.14
C LEU A 640 16.07 7.03 25.72
N ILE A 641 14.99 7.63 26.20
CA ILE A 641 13.64 7.18 25.87
C ILE A 641 13.35 7.29 24.36
N ILE A 642 13.95 8.24 23.64
CA ILE A 642 13.85 8.35 22.20
C ILE A 642 14.38 7.06 21.54
N VAL A 643 15.55 6.59 21.97
CA VAL A 643 16.18 5.37 21.45
C VAL A 643 15.29 4.15 21.70
N PHE A 644 14.75 4.00 22.92
CA PHE A 644 13.86 2.90 23.27
C PHE A 644 12.54 2.89 22.46
N LEU A 645 12.08 4.06 22.01
CA LEU A 645 10.86 4.18 21.22
C LEU A 645 11.07 4.06 19.70
N ILE A 646 12.32 4.11 19.20
CA ILE A 646 12.61 3.89 17.77
C ILE A 646 12.01 2.57 17.25
N PRO A 647 12.20 1.40 17.92
CA PRO A 647 11.58 0.16 17.45
C PRO A 647 10.06 0.24 17.35
N LEU A 648 9.41 0.91 18.30
CA LEU A 648 7.95 1.09 18.29
C LEU A 648 7.51 2.02 17.17
N ALA A 649 8.23 3.12 16.92
CA ALA A 649 7.95 4.04 15.83
C ALA A 649 8.09 3.38 14.45
N LEU A 650 9.12 2.53 14.27
CA LEU A 650 9.41 1.87 12.99
C LEU A 650 8.56 0.63 12.72
N ARG A 651 8.31 -0.21 13.74
CA ARG A 651 7.44 -1.41 13.60
C ARG A 651 5.96 -1.06 13.64
N GLY A 652 5.61 -0.01 14.36
CA GLY A 652 4.24 0.36 14.68
C GLY A 652 3.62 -0.48 15.78
N VAL A 653 2.56 0.05 16.36
CA VAL A 653 1.69 -0.65 17.33
C VAL A 653 0.85 -1.65 16.56
N LYS A 654 0.81 -2.92 17.01
CA LYS A 654 -0.02 -3.94 16.37
C LYS A 654 -1.49 -3.51 16.37
N TYR A 655 -2.07 -3.42 15.19
CA TYR A 655 -3.51 -3.23 15.04
C TYR A 655 -4.26 -4.49 15.51
N ARG A 656 -5.40 -4.27 16.14
CA ARG A 656 -6.40 -5.30 16.47
C ARG A 656 -7.75 -4.75 16.09
N ALA A 657 -8.55 -5.51 15.37
CA ALA A 657 -9.92 -5.16 14.98
C ALA A 657 -10.84 -5.14 16.21
N LEU A 658 -10.71 -4.10 17.03
CA LEU A 658 -11.51 -3.85 18.24
C LEU A 658 -12.22 -2.51 18.08
N GLY A 659 -13.36 -2.33 18.72
CA GLY A 659 -14.08 -1.06 18.69
C GLY A 659 -13.25 0.11 19.22
N ALA A 660 -13.48 1.31 18.68
CA ALA A 660 -12.68 2.51 18.97
C ALA A 660 -12.53 2.82 20.47
N ALA A 661 -13.60 2.63 21.26
CA ALA A 661 -13.58 2.85 22.71
C ALA A 661 -12.63 1.89 23.44
N VAL A 662 -12.57 0.62 23.02
CA VAL A 662 -11.67 -0.39 23.61
C VAL A 662 -10.21 -0.07 23.26
N LEU A 663 -9.96 0.35 22.02
CA LEU A 663 -8.62 0.76 21.56
C LEU A 663 -8.15 2.00 22.31
N LEU A 664 -9.00 3.01 22.49
CA LEU A 664 -8.69 4.22 23.25
C LEU A 664 -8.36 3.88 24.70
N ARG A 665 -9.21 3.10 25.38
CA ARG A 665 -8.98 2.66 26.78
C ARG A 665 -7.65 1.92 26.91
N ARG A 666 -7.34 1.01 26.00
CA ARG A 666 -6.08 0.26 26.00
C ARG A 666 -4.89 1.21 25.78
N ASN A 667 -5.01 2.15 24.83
CA ASN A 667 -3.97 3.14 24.56
C ASN A 667 -3.67 4.00 25.80
N LEU A 668 -4.71 4.48 26.48
CA LEU A 668 -4.57 5.25 27.72
C LEU A 668 -3.95 4.42 28.84
N LEU A 669 -4.34 3.14 28.99
CA LEU A 669 -3.77 2.28 30.03
C LEU A 669 -2.30 1.92 29.73
N VAL A 670 -1.96 1.51 28.51
CA VAL A 670 -0.60 1.05 28.18
C VAL A 670 0.36 2.23 28.03
N TYR A 671 -0.01 3.22 27.20
CA TYR A 671 0.88 4.31 26.85
C TYR A 671 0.72 5.54 27.76
N GLY A 672 -0.50 5.79 28.26
CA GLY A 672 -0.74 6.86 29.22
C GLY A 672 -0.21 6.49 30.60
N LEU A 673 -0.75 5.45 31.24
CA LEU A 673 -0.29 5.03 32.55
C LEU A 673 1.15 4.49 32.53
N GLY A 674 1.50 3.70 31.51
CA GLY A 674 2.88 3.24 31.31
C GLY A 674 3.86 4.38 31.08
N GLY A 675 3.46 5.38 30.28
CA GLY A 675 4.21 6.60 30.05
C GLY A 675 4.37 7.45 31.32
N LEU A 676 3.39 7.41 32.20
CA LEU A 676 3.46 8.10 33.49
C LEU A 676 4.41 7.40 34.48
N VAL A 677 4.32 6.09 34.62
CA VAL A 677 5.05 5.32 35.64
C VAL A 677 6.51 5.03 35.25
N LEU A 678 6.76 4.67 33.97
CA LEU A 678 8.10 4.29 33.51
C LEU A 678 9.18 5.35 33.75
N PRO A 679 8.92 6.66 33.55
CA PRO A 679 9.93 7.71 33.79
C PRO A 679 10.30 7.86 35.25
N PHE A 680 9.38 7.67 36.19
CA PHE A 680 9.71 7.71 37.61
C PHE A 680 10.75 6.63 37.97
N ALA A 681 10.56 5.41 37.50
CA ALA A 681 11.52 4.33 37.70
C ALA A 681 12.83 4.60 36.94
N GLY A 682 12.75 5.03 35.68
CA GLY A 682 13.92 5.28 34.84
C GLY A 682 14.78 6.42 35.34
N ILE A 683 14.20 7.55 35.71
CA ILE A 683 14.92 8.68 36.29
C ILE A 683 15.59 8.28 37.61
N LYS A 684 14.88 7.54 38.48
CA LYS A 684 15.45 7.05 39.75
C LYS A 684 16.62 6.09 39.55
N LEU A 685 16.55 5.16 38.60
CA LEU A 685 17.64 4.25 38.27
C LEU A 685 18.87 5.02 37.75
N ILE A 686 18.70 6.03 36.94
CA ILE A 686 19.79 6.87 36.43
C ILE A 686 20.39 7.68 37.57
N ASP A 687 19.56 8.28 38.43
CA ASP A 687 20.01 9.00 39.65
C ASP A 687 20.88 8.12 40.54
N MET A 688 20.47 6.89 40.82
CA MET A 688 21.25 5.91 41.60
C MET A 688 22.59 5.59 40.93
N ALA A 689 22.60 5.45 39.60
CA ALA A 689 23.85 5.18 38.85
C ALA A 689 24.78 6.40 38.89
N LEU A 690 24.27 7.62 38.73
CA LEU A 690 25.06 8.85 38.84
C LEU A 690 25.64 9.03 40.24
N ALA A 691 24.85 8.82 41.28
CA ALA A 691 25.29 8.88 42.67
C ALA A 691 26.36 7.81 42.98
N ALA A 692 26.19 6.57 42.52
CA ALA A 692 27.17 5.50 42.71
C ALA A 692 28.50 5.77 42.00
N LEU A 693 28.48 6.49 40.89
CA LEU A 693 29.69 6.87 40.13
C LEU A 693 30.27 8.22 40.57
N ASN A 694 29.71 8.90 41.55
CA ASN A 694 30.09 10.25 42.02
C ASN A 694 30.17 11.24 40.84
N LEU A 695 29.21 11.17 39.90
CA LEU A 695 29.17 12.02 38.70
C LEU A 695 28.24 13.24 38.85
N ALA A 696 27.45 13.32 39.95
CA ALA A 696 26.53 14.40 40.20
C ALA A 696 26.17 14.55 41.71
#